data_2d1f9dd43560695720ef13e079deb9bf
#
_entry.id   2d1f9dd43560695720ef13e079deb9bf
#
_cell.length_a   1.000
_cell.length_b   1.000
_cell.length_c   1.000
_cell.angle_alpha   90.00
_cell.angle_beta   90.00
_cell.angle_gamma   90.00
#
_symmetry.space_group_name_H-M   'P 1'
#
loop_
_entity.id
_entity.type
_entity.pdbx_description
1 polymer ?
#
loop_
_entity_poly.entity_id
_entity_poly.type
_entity_poly.pdbx_seq_one_letter_code
_entity_poly.pdbx_strand_id
1 'polypeptide(L)'
;KYTPDWKFSPDNPDAGTAIACVFAHRMSETIERFNKMPLNHKRQFYNMLGASALPAVPASGYILFNLNGINESNSFIEKGFKLFSPAIDEQGTRLIYETQQSALITTAKIKEIIYADCNADLLCFCKNSEEKFEPSYSSSCNKRLISFRHDLFDNFNKNCRFYIIISGSESDKWMERLSDPLYAEFSQYSDEHETRIDCFKEGSRIRIGLTSDCDGININILNINEFHMLPFGDLYITSEGNDLAPDSILINEEFENKNHFYAFGESPSVYDNMYIESNAVFSKKGAVITLNFNLGFDEIDNGEIPEPVIPNKLFVRKKSIHRITRSIITVENVVWEYWNGYGFTPLKELNCFENIFSGVSEYESKVKTASYKLTFVCPSDISPVLIGADLRLCIRARIKRIKNAYALPSRFYVPWLENISISYKYDKPLKVTDIKTINNCEENTVIPVYPFKKLPSSSLYIGFDHPLHQGPFTLLICCGNFIENGLSNASWSYLTDIGWESLEISKENTSLTSEGFFCFYIPYKLIRSDIFGKTAYWIKAEISECQEISIEKILLNCVPVMQCESIESFCSDPVVETIKLDHKNIIELQIYINTSKRNEEEKWECLSHGWTLDNAEGLIKFSPKISLNPNSRTIKLKYCCGGGKAGNLSAGQTFVPAISDGLISSAVNPFSFQGGTDRESNFNAEKRLSYEFRHQNRPVTKKDYEDLLIDDDVILIEIKSTINGGMNIKATVSSELINKDVIKKRIYSKLSGILPIDMGEIRVKVVYRNE
;
A
#
# COMPACT_ATOMS: atom_id res chain seq x y z
N LYS A 1 -34.93 85.13 -36.13
CA LYS A 1 -34.91 86.61 -36.23
C LYS A 1 -34.88 87.07 -37.69
N TYR A 2 -34.30 86.30 -38.58
CA TYR A 2 -34.11 86.57 -40.00
C TYR A 2 -35.04 85.73 -40.90
N THR A 3 -35.63 84.66 -40.43
CA THR A 3 -36.55 83.76 -41.15
C THR A 3 -37.69 83.36 -40.21
N PRO A 4 -38.63 84.27 -39.87
CA PRO A 4 -39.63 83.99 -38.85
C PRO A 4 -40.64 82.90 -39.26
N ASP A 5 -40.78 82.65 -40.56
CA ASP A 5 -41.73 81.67 -41.12
C ASP A 5 -41.11 80.24 -41.26
N TRP A 6 -39.80 80.05 -41.05
CA TRP A 6 -39.14 78.81 -41.15
C TRP A 6 -39.07 78.09 -39.78
N LYS A 7 -39.54 76.84 -39.70
CA LYS A 7 -39.50 76.00 -38.52
C LYS A 7 -38.73 74.74 -38.83
N PHE A 8 -37.77 74.45 -38.00
CA PHE A 8 -37.03 73.19 -38.11
C PHE A 8 -37.91 71.98 -37.76
N SER A 9 -38.22 71.11 -38.72
CA SER A 9 -39.05 69.91 -38.55
C SER A 9 -38.34 68.65 -39.11
N PRO A 10 -37.67 67.92 -38.27
CA PRO A 10 -36.92 66.71 -38.70
C PRO A 10 -37.82 65.61 -39.28
N ASP A 11 -39.05 65.48 -38.79
CA ASP A 11 -40.02 64.43 -39.16
C ASP A 11 -40.66 64.66 -40.55
N ASN A 12 -40.70 65.90 -40.98
CA ASN A 12 -41.16 66.24 -42.32
C ASN A 12 -40.28 67.35 -42.89
N PRO A 13 -39.10 67.07 -43.38
CA PRO A 13 -38.08 68.06 -43.73
C PRO A 13 -38.38 68.77 -45.01
N ASP A 14 -38.43 70.07 -44.93
CA ASP A 14 -38.29 70.95 -46.09
C ASP A 14 -36.83 71.02 -46.57
N ALA A 15 -36.53 71.65 -47.66
CA ALA A 15 -35.20 71.77 -48.22
C ALA A 15 -34.15 72.33 -47.21
N GLY A 16 -34.59 73.35 -46.39
CA GLY A 16 -33.74 73.92 -45.35
C GLY A 16 -33.45 72.96 -44.20
N THR A 17 -34.48 72.27 -43.74
CA THR A 17 -34.36 71.24 -42.70
C THR A 17 -33.49 70.03 -43.18
N ALA A 18 -33.69 69.59 -44.42
CA ALA A 18 -32.88 68.48 -45.00
C ALA A 18 -31.39 68.84 -45.05
N ILE A 19 -31.08 70.09 -45.52
CA ILE A 19 -29.68 70.56 -45.51
C ILE A 19 -29.12 70.67 -44.10
N ALA A 20 -29.89 71.14 -43.14
CA ALA A 20 -29.47 71.22 -41.74
C ALA A 20 -29.21 69.79 -41.13
N CYS A 21 -30.08 68.83 -41.43
CA CYS A 21 -29.86 67.41 -41.00
C CYS A 21 -28.62 66.76 -41.62
N VAL A 22 -28.42 66.98 -42.95
CA VAL A 22 -27.21 66.53 -43.63
C VAL A 22 -25.94 67.12 -43.01
N PHE A 23 -25.98 68.43 -42.73
CA PHE A 23 -24.88 69.15 -42.10
C PHE A 23 -24.63 68.57 -40.67
N ALA A 24 -25.70 68.44 -39.87
CA ALA A 24 -25.56 67.84 -38.52
C ALA A 24 -24.99 66.40 -38.54
N HIS A 25 -25.43 65.59 -39.50
CA HIS A 25 -24.88 64.25 -39.67
C HIS A 25 -23.39 64.28 -40.02
N ARG A 26 -22.98 65.08 -41.00
CA ARG A 26 -21.61 65.25 -41.37
C ARG A 26 -20.75 65.84 -40.25
N MET A 27 -21.31 66.76 -39.49
CA MET A 27 -20.62 67.32 -38.33
C MET A 27 -20.43 66.27 -37.22
N SER A 28 -21.47 65.47 -36.99
CA SER A 28 -21.39 64.33 -36.03
C SER A 28 -20.29 63.37 -36.43
N GLU A 29 -20.23 62.96 -37.70
CA GLU A 29 -19.10 62.08 -38.19
C GLU A 29 -17.75 62.77 -38.01
N THR A 30 -17.65 64.05 -38.22
CA THR A 30 -16.41 64.81 -38.05
C THR A 30 -16.01 64.89 -36.57
N ILE A 31 -16.93 65.10 -35.68
CA ILE A 31 -16.76 65.16 -34.24
C ILE A 31 -16.30 63.77 -33.75
N GLU A 32 -16.91 62.66 -34.23
CA GLU A 32 -16.45 61.32 -33.91
C GLU A 32 -15.03 61.06 -34.35
N ARG A 33 -14.62 61.52 -35.55
CA ARG A 33 -13.24 61.41 -36.02
C ARG A 33 -12.27 62.18 -35.12
N PHE A 34 -12.62 63.39 -34.72
CA PHE A 34 -11.85 64.22 -33.79
C PHE A 34 -11.74 63.57 -32.41
N ASN A 35 -12.82 63.00 -31.92
CA ASN A 35 -12.78 62.29 -30.64
C ASN A 35 -11.92 61.02 -30.66
N LYS A 36 -11.81 60.37 -31.83
CA LYS A 36 -10.93 59.21 -32.03
C LYS A 36 -9.44 59.60 -32.25
N MET A 37 -9.15 60.84 -32.63
CA MET A 37 -7.74 61.31 -32.89
C MET A 37 -6.81 61.16 -31.69
N PRO A 38 -7.16 61.56 -30.47
CA PRO A 38 -6.26 61.41 -29.32
C PRO A 38 -5.90 59.96 -29.06
N LEU A 39 -6.86 59.02 -29.18
CA LEU A 39 -6.63 57.58 -29.02
C LEU A 39 -5.72 57.03 -30.12
N ASN A 40 -5.90 57.45 -31.37
CA ASN A 40 -5.06 57.03 -32.49
C ASN A 40 -3.62 57.58 -32.37
N HIS A 41 -3.47 58.82 -31.90
CA HIS A 41 -2.15 59.41 -31.66
C HIS A 41 -1.39 58.69 -30.53
N LYS A 42 -2.09 58.32 -29.45
CA LYS A 42 -1.56 57.48 -28.35
C LYS A 42 -1.11 56.12 -28.87
N ARG A 43 -1.97 55.45 -29.66
CA ARG A 43 -1.60 54.17 -30.29
C ARG A 43 -0.35 54.27 -31.15
N GLN A 44 -0.28 55.30 -31.99
CA GLN A 44 0.95 55.50 -32.81
C GLN A 44 2.15 55.78 -31.95
N PHE A 45 2.02 56.54 -30.87
CA PHE A 45 3.11 56.81 -29.95
C PHE A 45 3.57 55.49 -29.27
N TYR A 46 2.68 54.63 -28.78
CA TYR A 46 3.05 53.35 -28.20
C TYR A 46 3.67 52.40 -29.25
N ASN A 47 3.11 52.35 -30.46
CA ASN A 47 3.69 51.56 -31.55
C ASN A 47 5.13 52.04 -31.94
N MET A 48 5.40 53.32 -31.89
CA MET A 48 6.77 53.85 -32.10
C MET A 48 7.72 53.43 -30.98
N LEU A 49 7.24 53.23 -29.78
CA LEU A 49 7.96 52.73 -28.63
C LEU A 49 8.09 51.19 -28.63
N GLY A 50 7.53 50.48 -29.63
CA GLY A 50 7.51 49.03 -29.69
C GLY A 50 6.55 48.35 -28.69
N ALA A 51 5.69 49.15 -28.09
CA ALA A 51 4.74 48.66 -27.09
C ALA A 51 3.34 48.43 -27.70
N SER A 52 2.85 47.20 -27.66
CA SER A 52 1.55 46.79 -28.20
C SER A 52 0.64 46.22 -27.11
N ALA A 53 -0.66 46.18 -27.40
CA ALA A 53 -1.59 45.45 -26.56
C ALA A 53 -1.26 43.93 -26.51
N LEU A 54 -1.37 43.33 -25.37
CA LEU A 54 -1.12 41.89 -25.22
C LEU A 54 -2.15 41.09 -26.04
N PRO A 55 -1.71 40.05 -26.77
CA PRO A 55 -2.60 39.17 -27.51
C PRO A 55 -3.46 38.36 -26.53
N ALA A 56 -4.50 37.71 -27.03
CA ALA A 56 -5.25 36.73 -26.28
C ALA A 56 -4.31 35.54 -25.93
N VAL A 57 -4.48 35.03 -24.73
CA VAL A 57 -3.73 33.84 -24.27
C VAL A 57 -4.64 32.63 -24.37
N PRO A 58 -4.17 31.49 -24.87
CA PRO A 58 -4.95 30.28 -24.96
C PRO A 58 -5.14 29.62 -23.57
N ALA A 59 -6.31 29.04 -23.36
CA ALA A 59 -6.55 28.15 -22.25
C ALA A 59 -5.84 26.81 -22.47
N SER A 60 -5.36 26.22 -21.40
CA SER A 60 -4.68 24.93 -21.42
C SER A 60 -5.19 24.00 -20.33
N GLY A 61 -4.93 22.71 -20.49
CA GLY A 61 -5.31 21.69 -19.53
C GLY A 61 -4.97 20.29 -20.03
N TYR A 62 -5.64 19.30 -19.48
CA TYR A 62 -5.41 17.89 -19.81
C TYR A 62 -6.68 17.24 -20.30
N ILE A 63 -6.58 16.35 -21.26
CA ILE A 63 -7.67 15.47 -21.72
C ILE A 63 -7.28 14.02 -21.44
N LEU A 64 -8.19 13.31 -20.77
CA LEU A 64 -8.15 11.88 -20.55
C LEU A 64 -8.83 11.18 -21.71
N PHE A 65 -8.09 10.31 -22.40
CA PHE A 65 -8.59 9.48 -23.48
C PHE A 65 -8.94 8.09 -22.99
N ASN A 66 -10.11 7.59 -23.38
CA ASN A 66 -10.53 6.22 -23.16
C ASN A 66 -10.72 5.51 -24.48
N LEU A 67 -10.31 4.25 -24.55
CA LEU A 67 -10.48 3.41 -25.73
C LEU A 67 -11.71 2.51 -25.61
N ASN A 68 -12.22 2.12 -26.76
CA ASN A 68 -13.35 1.19 -26.91
C ASN A 68 -12.92 -0.26 -26.66
N GLY A 69 -12.47 -0.72 -25.62
CA GLY A 69 -12.00 -2.05 -25.23
C GLY A 69 -12.28 -3.30 -26.12
N ILE A 70 -12.77 -3.12 -27.36
CA ILE A 70 -13.26 -4.19 -28.24
C ILE A 70 -12.11 -5.00 -28.88
N ASN A 71 -10.91 -4.40 -29.05
CA ASN A 71 -9.82 -5.04 -29.82
C ASN A 71 -8.45 -5.04 -29.13
N GLU A 72 -8.32 -4.71 -27.84
CA GLU A 72 -7.02 -4.62 -27.14
C GLU A 72 -5.93 -3.81 -27.89
N SER A 73 -6.33 -2.99 -28.87
CA SER A 73 -5.42 -2.22 -29.71
C SER A 73 -5.21 -0.82 -29.12
N ASN A 74 -3.96 -0.44 -29.01
CA ASN A 74 -3.57 0.92 -28.60
C ASN A 74 -3.80 1.88 -29.77
N SER A 75 -4.11 3.16 -29.48
CA SER A 75 -4.24 4.23 -30.47
C SER A 75 -3.12 5.24 -30.28
N PHE A 76 -2.42 5.62 -31.34
CA PHE A 76 -1.38 6.63 -31.31
C PHE A 76 -1.96 8.00 -31.65
N ILE A 77 -1.83 8.96 -30.76
CA ILE A 77 -2.21 10.35 -30.94
C ILE A 77 -0.98 11.18 -31.17
N GLU A 78 -0.92 11.88 -32.30
CA GLU A 78 0.17 12.79 -32.63
C GLU A 78 0.00 14.14 -31.92
N LYS A 79 1.11 14.87 -31.74
CA LYS A 79 1.09 16.29 -31.39
C LYS A 79 0.33 17.06 -32.48
N GLY A 80 -0.57 17.99 -32.06
CA GLY A 80 -1.43 18.74 -32.97
C GLY A 80 -2.72 18.01 -33.34
N PHE A 81 -3.07 16.92 -32.67
CA PHE A 81 -4.36 16.24 -32.86
C PHE A 81 -5.49 17.15 -32.41
N LYS A 82 -6.45 17.43 -33.32
CA LYS A 82 -7.54 18.38 -33.10
C LYS A 82 -8.74 17.75 -32.39
N LEU A 83 -9.24 18.48 -31.41
CA LEU A 83 -10.41 18.10 -30.60
C LEU A 83 -11.40 19.26 -30.58
N PHE A 84 -12.66 18.98 -30.89
CA PHE A 84 -13.73 19.94 -30.82
C PHE A 84 -14.36 19.97 -29.42
N SER A 85 -14.40 21.18 -28.85
CA SER A 85 -15.07 21.43 -27.58
C SER A 85 -16.60 21.42 -27.74
N PRO A 86 -17.36 21.09 -26.70
CA PRO A 86 -18.79 21.34 -26.64
C PRO A 86 -19.11 22.84 -26.58
N ALA A 87 -18.17 23.67 -26.15
CA ALA A 87 -18.35 25.14 -26.07
C ALA A 87 -18.17 25.81 -27.44
N ILE A 88 -18.88 26.90 -27.63
CA ILE A 88 -18.85 27.75 -28.82
C ILE A 88 -18.29 29.12 -28.43
N ASP A 89 -17.63 29.79 -29.38
CA ASP A 89 -17.18 31.14 -29.23
C ASP A 89 -18.35 32.17 -29.40
N GLU A 90 -18.04 33.45 -29.28
CA GLU A 90 -19.02 34.54 -29.50
C GLU A 90 -19.57 34.60 -30.93
N GLN A 91 -18.89 33.92 -31.87
CA GLN A 91 -19.27 33.88 -33.30
C GLN A 91 -20.06 32.60 -33.65
N GLY A 92 -20.29 31.71 -32.67
CA GLY A 92 -21.03 30.46 -32.86
C GLY A 92 -20.18 29.30 -33.41
N THR A 93 -18.83 29.45 -33.50
CA THR A 93 -17.90 28.41 -33.90
C THR A 93 -17.48 27.58 -32.69
N ARG A 94 -17.29 26.26 -32.89
CA ARG A 94 -16.78 25.40 -31.85
C ARG A 94 -15.30 25.68 -31.56
N LEU A 95 -14.95 25.77 -30.29
CA LEU A 95 -13.55 25.93 -29.91
C LEU A 95 -12.75 24.66 -30.20
N ILE A 96 -11.55 24.86 -30.75
CA ILE A 96 -10.63 23.77 -31.12
C ILE A 96 -9.51 23.73 -30.07
N TYR A 97 -9.16 22.52 -29.67
CA TYR A 97 -8.01 22.23 -28.83
C TYR A 97 -7.07 21.28 -29.55
N GLU A 98 -5.79 21.50 -29.41
CA GLU A 98 -4.76 20.62 -29.99
C GLU A 98 -3.88 20.01 -28.90
N THR A 99 -3.55 18.71 -29.11
CA THR A 99 -2.60 18.03 -28.23
C THR A 99 -1.22 18.64 -28.35
N GLN A 100 -0.56 18.86 -27.23
CA GLN A 100 0.76 19.48 -27.19
C GLN A 100 1.88 18.45 -27.25
N GLN A 101 1.55 17.17 -27.09
CA GLN A 101 2.49 16.06 -27.10
C GLN A 101 1.88 14.82 -27.74
N SER A 102 2.73 13.99 -28.38
CA SER A 102 2.30 12.68 -28.87
C SER A 102 2.18 11.68 -27.72
N ALA A 103 1.18 10.81 -27.81
CA ALA A 103 0.94 9.79 -26.78
C ALA A 103 0.38 8.50 -27.40
N LEU A 104 0.80 7.36 -26.87
CA LEU A 104 0.20 6.06 -27.14
C LEU A 104 -0.88 5.79 -26.10
N ILE A 105 -2.12 5.90 -26.48
CA ILE A 105 -3.27 5.61 -25.63
C ILE A 105 -3.45 4.10 -25.55
N THR A 106 -3.47 3.58 -24.33
CA THR A 106 -3.54 2.14 -24.06
C THR A 106 -4.86 1.75 -23.40
N THR A 107 -5.27 0.50 -23.61
CA THR A 107 -6.40 -0.11 -22.91
C THR A 107 -6.06 -0.53 -21.47
N ALA A 108 -4.76 -0.54 -21.11
CA ALA A 108 -4.31 -0.85 -19.76
C ALA A 108 -4.90 0.13 -18.74
N LYS A 109 -5.25 -0.40 -17.57
CA LYS A 109 -5.76 0.38 -16.43
C LYS A 109 -4.85 0.25 -15.23
N ILE A 110 -4.79 1.27 -14.43
CA ILE A 110 -4.12 1.22 -13.13
C ILE A 110 -4.97 0.36 -12.21
N LYS A 111 -4.43 -0.77 -11.79
CA LYS A 111 -5.09 -1.77 -10.94
C LYS A 111 -4.77 -1.57 -9.47
N GLU A 112 -3.50 -1.36 -9.16
CA GLU A 112 -3.00 -1.27 -7.80
C GLU A 112 -2.05 -0.08 -7.67
N ILE A 113 -2.09 0.60 -6.54
CA ILE A 113 -1.15 1.65 -6.18
C ILE A 113 -0.68 1.38 -4.76
N ILE A 114 0.63 1.27 -4.56
CA ILE A 114 1.22 0.98 -3.26
C ILE A 114 2.29 2.04 -2.98
N TYR A 115 2.19 2.70 -1.85
CA TYR A 115 3.23 3.59 -1.36
C TYR A 115 3.96 2.93 -0.19
N ALA A 116 5.26 2.76 -0.34
CA ALA A 116 6.15 2.28 0.69
C ALA A 116 6.80 3.48 1.37
N ASP A 117 6.53 3.69 2.64
CA ASP A 117 7.15 4.74 3.46
C ASP A 117 8.30 4.14 4.28
N CYS A 118 9.53 4.49 3.93
CA CYS A 118 10.71 3.97 4.62
C CYS A 118 10.92 4.56 6.01
N ASN A 119 10.35 5.74 6.32
CA ASN A 119 10.48 6.37 7.64
C ASN A 119 9.56 5.72 8.67
N ALA A 120 8.30 5.60 8.31
CA ALA A 120 7.31 4.90 9.11
C ALA A 120 7.46 3.37 9.00
N ASP A 121 8.18 2.90 7.97
CA ASP A 121 8.34 1.49 7.60
C ASP A 121 6.98 0.80 7.40
N LEU A 122 6.09 1.49 6.72
CA LEU A 122 4.71 1.07 6.47
C LEU A 122 4.40 1.05 4.97
N LEU A 123 3.55 0.10 4.58
CA LEU A 123 2.94 0.04 3.26
C LEU A 123 1.54 0.65 3.31
N CYS A 124 1.28 1.58 2.40
CA CYS A 124 -0.02 2.16 2.17
C CYS A 124 -0.58 1.63 0.86
N PHE A 125 -1.75 1.00 0.91
CA PHE A 125 -2.45 0.48 -0.25
C PHE A 125 -3.57 1.45 -0.62
N CYS A 126 -3.63 1.81 -1.89
CA CYS A 126 -4.61 2.75 -2.37
C CYS A 126 -5.48 2.06 -3.40
N LYS A 127 -6.78 2.11 -3.17
CA LYS A 127 -7.74 1.75 -4.20
C LYS A 127 -7.87 2.93 -5.14
N ASN A 128 -7.66 2.68 -6.42
CA ASN A 128 -7.93 3.67 -7.46
C ASN A 128 -9.45 3.78 -7.60
N SER A 129 -10.07 4.61 -6.75
CA SER A 129 -11.44 5.04 -6.98
C SER A 129 -11.38 6.27 -7.87
N GLU A 130 -12.34 6.43 -8.78
CA GLU A 130 -12.39 7.56 -9.72
C GLU A 130 -12.48 8.93 -9.00
N GLU A 131 -12.72 8.95 -7.69
CA GLU A 131 -13.01 10.17 -6.93
C GLU A 131 -11.87 10.67 -6.06
N LYS A 132 -11.10 9.83 -5.38
CA LYS A 132 -9.96 10.26 -4.53
C LYS A 132 -9.04 9.10 -4.17
N PHE A 133 -7.77 9.46 -3.99
CA PHE A 133 -6.76 8.59 -3.42
C PHE A 133 -6.92 8.58 -1.89
N GLU A 134 -7.54 7.53 -1.36
CA GLU A 134 -7.60 7.35 0.10
C GLU A 134 -6.52 6.36 0.54
N PRO A 135 -5.51 6.84 1.27
CA PRO A 135 -4.48 5.95 1.80
C PRO A 135 -5.09 5.03 2.86
N SER A 136 -4.98 3.74 2.65
CA SER A 136 -5.40 2.72 3.59
C SER A 136 -4.18 1.99 4.15
N TYR A 137 -3.84 2.26 5.39
CA TYR A 137 -2.86 1.48 6.13
C TYR A 137 -3.53 0.20 6.63
N SER A 138 -3.60 -0.81 5.79
CA SER A 138 -4.16 -2.10 6.20
C SER A 138 -3.24 -2.74 7.25
N SER A 139 -3.75 -2.95 8.44
CA SER A 139 -3.03 -3.65 9.51
C SER A 139 -2.62 -5.07 9.12
N SER A 140 -3.36 -5.71 8.21
CA SER A 140 -3.03 -7.04 7.71
C SER A 140 -1.79 -7.06 6.82
N CYS A 141 -1.54 -6.00 6.05
CA CYS A 141 -0.42 -5.93 5.11
C CYS A 141 0.89 -5.42 5.75
N ASN A 142 0.81 -4.76 6.89
CA ASN A 142 1.96 -4.25 7.63
C ASN A 142 2.37 -5.18 8.79
N LYS A 143 1.92 -6.43 8.76
CA LYS A 143 2.28 -7.41 9.78
C LYS A 143 3.70 -7.95 9.56
N ARG A 144 4.43 -8.07 10.65
CA ARG A 144 5.69 -8.81 10.74
C ARG A 144 5.52 -9.89 11.76
N LEU A 145 5.52 -11.11 11.28
CA LEU A 145 5.05 -12.25 12.05
C LEU A 145 5.99 -13.44 11.87
N ILE A 146 6.29 -14.14 12.97
CA ILE A 146 6.77 -15.51 12.97
C ILE A 146 5.59 -16.38 13.40
N SER A 147 5.15 -17.26 12.55
CA SER A 147 4.07 -18.21 12.83
C SER A 147 4.61 -19.63 12.79
N PHE A 148 4.26 -20.46 13.74
CA PHE A 148 4.68 -21.86 13.75
C PHE A 148 3.64 -22.77 14.38
N ARG A 149 3.62 -24.02 13.92
CA ARG A 149 2.75 -25.10 14.40
C ARG A 149 3.56 -26.22 14.99
N HIS A 150 3.00 -26.88 16.02
CA HIS A 150 3.60 -28.05 16.60
C HIS A 150 2.56 -28.84 17.41
N ASP A 151 2.57 -30.18 17.28
CA ASP A 151 1.65 -31.10 17.99
C ASP A 151 1.79 -31.06 19.53
N LEU A 152 2.83 -30.42 20.07
CA LEU A 152 2.99 -30.21 21.52
C LEU A 152 1.87 -29.36 22.13
N PHE A 153 1.18 -28.56 21.36
CA PHE A 153 0.12 -27.68 21.83
C PHE A 153 -1.22 -28.39 22.01
N ASP A 154 -1.34 -29.60 21.47
CA ASP A 154 -2.53 -30.44 21.63
C ASP A 154 -2.63 -30.97 23.05
N ASN A 155 -3.86 -31.18 23.53
CA ASN A 155 -4.18 -31.70 24.86
C ASN A 155 -3.55 -30.84 25.98
N PHE A 156 -3.91 -29.55 25.98
CA PHE A 156 -3.42 -28.57 26.95
C PHE A 156 -3.87 -28.92 28.36
N ASN A 157 -2.97 -28.70 29.33
CA ASN A 157 -3.29 -28.72 30.75
C ASN A 157 -2.64 -27.51 31.45
N LYS A 158 -3.39 -26.87 32.35
CA LYS A 158 -2.95 -25.64 33.05
C LYS A 158 -1.62 -25.80 33.83
N ASN A 159 -1.29 -27.01 34.24
CA ASN A 159 -0.05 -27.32 34.97
C ASN A 159 1.12 -27.62 34.05
N CYS A 160 0.92 -27.64 32.72
CA CYS A 160 1.99 -27.78 31.74
C CYS A 160 2.62 -26.43 31.45
N ARG A 161 3.94 -26.41 31.25
CA ARG A 161 4.71 -25.25 30.86
C ARG A 161 5.33 -25.48 29.48
N PHE A 162 5.23 -24.49 28.63
CA PHE A 162 5.77 -24.53 27.28
C PHE A 162 6.85 -23.47 27.12
N TYR A 163 7.94 -23.81 26.43
CA TYR A 163 9.08 -22.94 26.26
C TYR A 163 9.53 -22.91 24.80
N ILE A 164 9.91 -21.73 24.35
CA ILE A 164 10.54 -21.48 23.06
C ILE A 164 12.03 -21.21 23.30
N ILE A 165 12.86 -21.73 22.40
CA ILE A 165 14.31 -21.53 22.38
C ILE A 165 14.72 -21.20 20.96
N ILE A 166 15.44 -20.11 20.76
CA ILE A 166 16.04 -19.73 19.49
C ILE A 166 17.53 -20.04 19.58
N SER A 167 18.07 -20.75 18.57
CA SER A 167 19.51 -21.00 18.47
C SER A 167 20.17 -19.96 17.55
N GLY A 168 21.48 -19.83 17.60
CA GLY A 168 22.26 -18.96 16.73
C GLY A 168 23.16 -17.98 17.47
N SER A 169 23.94 -17.21 16.75
CA SER A 169 24.95 -16.29 17.31
C SER A 169 24.37 -15.15 18.13
N GLU A 170 23.14 -14.72 17.86
CA GLU A 170 22.45 -13.61 18.51
C GLU A 170 21.20 -14.07 19.29
N SER A 171 21.18 -15.34 19.71
CA SER A 171 20.06 -15.95 20.43
C SER A 171 19.63 -15.16 21.66
N ASP A 172 20.60 -14.68 22.46
CA ASP A 172 20.31 -13.95 23.70
C ASP A 172 19.58 -12.62 23.42
N LYS A 173 19.93 -11.91 22.33
CA LYS A 173 19.25 -10.69 21.92
C LYS A 173 17.84 -10.97 21.43
N TRP A 174 17.64 -12.06 20.67
CA TRP A 174 16.30 -12.48 20.27
C TRP A 174 15.43 -12.79 21.48
N MET A 175 15.96 -13.55 22.44
CA MET A 175 15.21 -13.95 23.63
C MET A 175 14.86 -12.74 24.51
N GLU A 176 15.77 -11.77 24.65
CA GLU A 176 15.54 -10.55 25.39
C GLU A 176 14.44 -9.69 24.76
N ARG A 177 14.53 -9.46 23.44
CA ARG A 177 13.58 -8.61 22.73
C ARG A 177 12.20 -9.22 22.58
N LEU A 178 12.12 -10.53 22.32
CA LEU A 178 10.85 -11.24 22.24
C LEU A 178 10.11 -11.29 23.59
N SER A 179 10.82 -11.23 24.70
CA SER A 179 10.21 -11.25 26.04
C SER A 179 9.69 -9.87 26.48
N ASP A 180 10.02 -8.80 25.75
CA ASP A 180 9.57 -7.45 26.05
C ASP A 180 8.30 -7.11 25.24
N PRO A 181 7.18 -6.82 25.92
CA PRO A 181 5.91 -6.48 25.26
C PRO A 181 5.96 -5.21 24.39
N LEU A 182 7.01 -4.38 24.52
CA LEU A 182 7.23 -3.21 23.66
C LEU A 182 7.73 -3.59 22.25
N TYR A 183 8.35 -4.76 22.11
CA TYR A 183 8.98 -5.19 20.86
C TYR A 183 8.27 -6.35 20.18
N ALA A 184 7.62 -7.22 20.94
CA ALA A 184 6.91 -8.37 20.40
C ALA A 184 5.66 -8.72 21.18
N GLU A 185 4.69 -9.29 20.50
CA GLU A 185 3.43 -9.77 21.07
C GLU A 185 3.17 -11.20 20.65
N PHE A 186 2.83 -12.06 21.61
CA PHE A 186 2.51 -13.46 21.37
C PHE A 186 1.01 -13.67 21.34
N SER A 187 0.56 -14.49 20.38
CA SER A 187 -0.81 -14.97 20.34
C SER A 187 -0.85 -16.46 20.01
N GLN A 188 -1.77 -17.17 20.59
CA GLN A 188 -2.13 -18.53 20.19
C GLN A 188 -3.27 -18.46 19.19
N TYR A 189 -3.28 -19.34 18.19
CA TYR A 189 -4.33 -19.41 17.20
C TYR A 189 -4.85 -20.84 17.03
N SER A 190 -6.15 -20.94 16.77
CA SER A 190 -6.85 -22.12 16.29
C SER A 190 -7.65 -21.71 15.05
N ASP A 191 -8.25 -22.66 14.34
CA ASP A 191 -8.95 -22.41 13.07
C ASP A 191 -9.96 -21.25 13.12
N GLU A 192 -10.51 -20.93 14.29
CA GLU A 192 -11.58 -19.93 14.43
C GLU A 192 -11.17 -18.67 15.21
N HIS A 193 -10.11 -18.71 16.03
CA HIS A 193 -9.80 -17.61 16.96
C HIS A 193 -8.30 -17.41 17.17
N GLU A 194 -7.89 -16.14 17.29
CA GLU A 194 -6.57 -15.73 17.73
C GLU A 194 -6.68 -15.03 19.10
N THR A 195 -5.92 -15.49 20.09
CA THR A 195 -5.95 -14.96 21.46
C THR A 195 -4.55 -14.55 21.89
N ARG A 196 -4.40 -13.36 22.44
CA ARG A 196 -3.12 -12.89 23.01
C ARG A 196 -2.76 -13.72 24.23
N ILE A 197 -1.47 -14.05 24.35
CA ILE A 197 -0.90 -14.80 25.44
C ILE A 197 0.30 -14.07 26.06
N ASP A 198 0.52 -14.30 27.34
CA ASP A 198 1.68 -13.74 28.03
C ASP A 198 2.92 -14.59 27.78
N CYS A 199 4.08 -13.95 27.78
CA CYS A 199 5.37 -14.61 27.70
C CYS A 199 6.34 -14.07 28.76
N PHE A 200 7.24 -14.93 29.23
CA PHE A 200 8.19 -14.59 30.30
C PHE A 200 9.57 -15.20 29.99
N LYS A 201 10.63 -14.40 30.13
CA LYS A 201 12.00 -14.91 29.99
C LYS A 201 12.39 -15.72 31.21
N GLU A 202 12.81 -16.95 31.02
CA GLU A 202 13.35 -17.85 32.04
C GLU A 202 14.72 -18.37 31.59
N GLY A 203 15.79 -17.63 31.96
CA GLY A 203 17.15 -17.95 31.52
C GLY A 203 17.35 -17.80 30.00
N SER A 204 17.73 -18.87 29.32
CA SER A 204 17.92 -18.92 27.87
C SER A 204 16.67 -19.38 27.09
N ARG A 205 15.49 -19.34 27.71
CA ARG A 205 14.23 -19.77 27.11
C ARG A 205 13.11 -18.80 27.44
N ILE A 206 12.08 -18.75 26.58
CA ILE A 206 10.85 -17.96 26.80
C ILE A 206 9.73 -18.92 27.16
N ARG A 207 9.12 -18.74 28.33
CA ARG A 207 7.91 -19.44 28.73
C ARG A 207 6.71 -18.77 28.09
N ILE A 208 5.84 -19.60 27.50
CA ILE A 208 4.60 -19.19 26.86
C ILE A 208 3.42 -19.53 27.77
N GLY A 209 2.55 -18.59 27.98
CA GLY A 209 1.33 -18.76 28.79
C GLY A 209 0.14 -19.20 27.93
N LEU A 210 0.08 -20.45 27.49
CA LEU A 210 -1.08 -20.98 26.77
C LEU A 210 -2.32 -20.99 27.66
N THR A 211 -3.47 -20.77 27.06
CA THR A 211 -4.76 -20.73 27.76
C THR A 211 -5.70 -21.89 27.39
N SER A 212 -5.52 -22.47 26.23
CA SER A 212 -6.31 -23.58 25.67
C SER A 212 -5.50 -24.36 24.64
N ASP A 213 -6.06 -25.44 24.12
CA ASP A 213 -5.54 -26.10 22.92
C ASP A 213 -5.45 -25.11 21.76
N CYS A 214 -4.40 -25.20 20.96
CA CYS A 214 -4.19 -24.35 19.82
C CYS A 214 -3.39 -25.05 18.71
N ASP A 215 -3.59 -24.64 17.46
CA ASP A 215 -2.87 -25.17 16.31
C ASP A 215 -1.44 -24.66 16.24
N GLY A 216 -1.22 -23.42 16.72
CA GLY A 216 0.10 -22.81 16.69
C GLY A 216 0.16 -21.46 17.39
N ILE A 217 1.35 -20.86 17.27
CA ILE A 217 1.67 -19.59 17.91
C ILE A 217 2.13 -18.59 16.86
N ASN A 218 1.65 -17.37 16.99
CA ASN A 218 2.06 -16.20 16.26
C ASN A 218 2.88 -15.28 17.17
N ILE A 219 4.03 -14.84 16.67
CA ILE A 219 4.88 -13.83 17.30
C ILE A 219 4.86 -12.59 16.43
N ASN A 220 4.07 -11.58 16.79
CA ASN A 220 3.99 -10.30 16.11
C ASN A 220 5.16 -9.41 16.53
N ILE A 221 5.92 -8.90 15.58
CA ILE A 221 7.01 -7.95 15.83
C ILE A 221 6.43 -6.53 15.76
N LEU A 222 6.50 -5.79 16.86
CA LEU A 222 5.95 -4.45 16.98
C LEU A 222 6.96 -3.36 16.58
N ASN A 223 8.26 -3.61 16.84
CA ASN A 223 9.32 -2.68 16.51
C ASN A 223 10.44 -3.33 15.71
N ILE A 224 10.40 -3.12 14.39
CA ILE A 224 11.38 -3.72 13.48
C ILE A 224 12.81 -3.20 13.69
N ASN A 225 12.98 -1.98 14.21
CA ASN A 225 14.31 -1.39 14.42
C ASN A 225 15.22 -2.28 15.25
N GLU A 226 14.62 -3.07 16.12
CA GLU A 226 15.33 -3.97 17.00
C GLU A 226 15.66 -5.34 16.38
N PHE A 227 14.96 -5.74 15.30
CA PHE A 227 15.05 -7.08 14.71
C PHE A 227 15.69 -7.15 13.32
N HIS A 228 15.69 -6.05 12.53
CA HIS A 228 16.07 -6.07 11.12
C HIS A 228 17.52 -6.50 10.84
N MET A 229 18.43 -6.33 11.80
CA MET A 229 19.84 -6.72 11.71
C MET A 229 20.17 -7.99 12.50
N LEU A 230 19.17 -8.66 13.09
CA LEU A 230 19.40 -9.87 13.86
C LEU A 230 19.26 -11.12 12.99
N PRO A 231 20.32 -11.92 12.87
CA PRO A 231 20.21 -13.21 12.20
C PRO A 231 19.34 -14.14 13.05
N PHE A 232 18.38 -14.79 12.41
CA PHE A 232 17.52 -15.79 13.02
C PHE A 232 18.09 -17.17 12.79
N GLY A 233 18.19 -17.97 13.86
CA GLY A 233 18.62 -19.35 13.78
C GLY A 233 17.45 -20.33 13.74
N ASP A 234 17.68 -21.54 14.25
CA ASP A 234 16.62 -22.53 14.38
C ASP A 234 15.73 -22.24 15.60
N LEU A 235 14.45 -22.52 15.45
CA LEU A 235 13.45 -22.45 16.51
C LEU A 235 13.24 -23.84 17.12
N TYR A 236 13.31 -23.91 18.42
CA TYR A 236 13.05 -25.12 19.19
C TYR A 236 11.95 -24.86 20.21
N ILE A 237 11.22 -25.96 20.52
CA ILE A 237 10.17 -25.94 21.54
C ILE A 237 10.41 -27.07 22.53
N THR A 238 10.07 -26.85 23.78
CA THR A 238 10.06 -27.87 24.82
C THR A 238 8.88 -27.64 25.75
N SER A 239 8.47 -28.71 26.40
CA SER A 239 7.37 -28.66 27.37
C SER A 239 7.71 -29.53 28.57
N GLU A 240 7.22 -29.12 29.74
CA GLU A 240 7.31 -29.87 30.99
C GLU A 240 6.00 -29.78 31.78
N GLY A 241 5.66 -30.85 32.47
CA GLY A 241 4.52 -30.89 33.39
C GLY A 241 4.89 -31.57 34.67
N ASN A 242 4.53 -30.98 35.81
CA ASN A 242 4.87 -31.51 37.12
C ASN A 242 3.57 -31.81 37.89
N ASP A 243 3.53 -32.99 38.54
CA ASP A 243 2.47 -33.42 39.43
C ASP A 243 1.06 -33.32 38.84
N LEU A 244 0.92 -33.74 37.58
CA LEU A 244 -0.37 -33.81 36.90
C LEU A 244 -1.20 -34.98 37.43
N ALA A 245 -2.46 -34.77 37.74
CA ALA A 245 -3.38 -35.84 38.02
C ALA A 245 -3.71 -36.59 36.72
N PRO A 246 -3.86 -37.92 36.75
CA PRO A 246 -4.41 -38.67 35.61
C PRO A 246 -5.83 -38.20 35.29
N ASP A 247 -6.22 -38.26 34.02
CA ASP A 247 -7.58 -37.90 33.58
C ASP A 247 -8.60 -38.90 34.08
N SER A 248 -8.24 -40.19 34.05
CA SER A 248 -9.04 -41.27 34.65
C SER A 248 -8.17 -42.47 34.99
N ILE A 249 -8.69 -43.31 35.91
CA ILE A 249 -8.09 -44.62 36.25
C ILE A 249 -9.21 -45.64 36.09
N LEU A 250 -8.90 -46.74 35.37
CA LEU A 250 -9.86 -47.83 35.20
C LEU A 250 -9.23 -49.14 35.68
N ILE A 251 -10.02 -49.93 36.41
CA ILE A 251 -9.65 -51.27 36.89
C ILE A 251 -10.59 -52.25 36.21
N ASN A 252 -10.01 -53.17 35.41
CA ASN A 252 -10.81 -54.14 34.62
C ASN A 252 -11.96 -53.44 33.82
N GLU A 253 -11.66 -52.25 33.24
CA GLU A 253 -12.56 -51.41 32.42
C GLU A 253 -13.64 -50.66 33.22
N GLU A 254 -13.65 -50.74 34.55
CA GLU A 254 -14.53 -49.95 35.43
C GLU A 254 -13.81 -48.72 35.98
N PHE A 255 -14.51 -47.55 36.02
CA PHE A 255 -13.92 -46.30 36.53
C PHE A 255 -13.68 -46.37 38.05
N GLU A 256 -12.49 -45.97 38.47
CA GLU A 256 -12.14 -45.79 39.87
C GLU A 256 -12.03 -44.28 40.20
N ASN A 257 -12.83 -43.81 41.13
CA ASN A 257 -12.93 -42.41 41.53
C ASN A 257 -12.35 -42.10 42.92
N LYS A 258 -11.81 -43.10 43.60
CA LYS A 258 -11.26 -42.93 44.95
C LYS A 258 -9.76 -42.60 44.87
N ASN A 259 -9.30 -41.77 45.81
CA ASN A 259 -7.86 -41.46 45.96
C ASN A 259 -7.04 -42.66 46.50
N HIS A 260 -7.74 -43.63 47.16
CA HIS A 260 -7.18 -44.86 47.69
C HIS A 260 -8.00 -46.02 47.12
N PHE A 261 -7.37 -46.89 46.38
CA PHE A 261 -8.05 -47.96 45.66
C PHE A 261 -7.12 -49.17 45.43
N TYR A 262 -7.71 -50.36 45.29
CA TYR A 262 -6.99 -51.57 44.96
C TYR A 262 -6.54 -51.58 43.48
N ALA A 263 -5.25 -51.69 43.24
CA ALA A 263 -4.65 -51.58 41.88
C ALA A 263 -5.25 -52.55 40.85
N PHE A 264 -5.74 -53.71 41.28
CA PHE A 264 -6.34 -54.73 40.41
C PHE A 264 -7.67 -55.24 40.96
N GLY A 265 -8.38 -54.45 41.77
CA GLY A 265 -9.58 -54.85 42.45
C GLY A 265 -9.33 -55.59 43.78
N GLU A 266 -10.43 -55.91 44.54
CA GLU A 266 -10.37 -56.56 45.86
C GLU A 266 -9.87 -57.99 45.80
N SER A 267 -10.03 -58.66 44.66
CA SER A 267 -9.65 -60.06 44.47
C SER A 267 -8.84 -60.22 43.17
N PRO A 268 -7.56 -59.77 43.14
CA PRO A 268 -6.75 -59.79 41.96
C PRO A 268 -6.58 -61.17 41.34
N SER A 269 -6.77 -61.27 40.03
CA SER A 269 -6.62 -62.46 39.21
C SER A 269 -5.55 -62.29 38.13
N VAL A 270 -5.02 -63.39 37.59
CA VAL A 270 -4.08 -63.32 36.46
C VAL A 270 -4.81 -62.71 35.28
N TYR A 271 -4.15 -61.73 34.65
CA TYR A 271 -4.59 -60.85 33.53
C TYR A 271 -5.49 -59.68 33.94
N ASP A 272 -5.80 -59.45 35.21
CA ASP A 272 -6.42 -58.21 35.62
C ASP A 272 -5.58 -57.00 35.25
N ASN A 273 -6.24 -55.89 34.89
CA ASN A 273 -5.63 -54.71 34.30
C ASN A 273 -5.96 -53.47 35.09
N MET A 274 -5.01 -52.57 35.21
CA MET A 274 -5.20 -51.20 35.62
C MET A 274 -4.77 -50.28 34.49
N TYR A 275 -5.66 -49.40 34.05
CA TYR A 275 -5.36 -48.37 33.04
C TYR A 275 -5.23 -47.03 33.73
N ILE A 276 -4.21 -46.27 33.33
CA ILE A 276 -4.01 -44.88 33.75
C ILE A 276 -4.06 -44.03 32.48
N GLU A 277 -5.09 -43.19 32.40
CA GLU A 277 -5.33 -42.30 31.27
C GLU A 277 -4.75 -40.92 31.55
N SER A 278 -4.03 -40.33 30.56
CA SER A 278 -3.64 -38.93 30.59
C SER A 278 -3.38 -38.44 29.17
N ASN A 279 -4.34 -37.71 28.59
CA ASN A 279 -4.18 -37.15 27.24
C ASN A 279 -3.09 -36.11 27.21
N ALA A 280 -3.01 -35.25 28.24
CA ALA A 280 -2.00 -34.19 28.34
C ALA A 280 -0.55 -34.71 28.40
N VAL A 281 -0.35 -35.92 28.97
CA VAL A 281 1.03 -36.48 29.14
C VAL A 281 1.37 -37.44 28.04
N PHE A 282 0.50 -38.42 27.74
CA PHE A 282 0.82 -39.49 26.79
C PHE A 282 0.77 -39.04 25.33
N SER A 283 0.22 -37.85 25.05
CA SER A 283 0.39 -37.19 23.75
C SER A 283 1.80 -36.66 23.50
N LYS A 284 2.65 -36.51 24.56
CA LYS A 284 3.99 -35.91 24.47
C LYS A 284 5.02 -36.99 24.11
N LYS A 285 4.98 -37.44 22.87
CA LYS A 285 5.87 -38.48 22.33
C LYS A 285 7.35 -38.09 22.48
N GLY A 286 8.16 -39.05 23.00
CA GLY A 286 9.59 -38.83 23.25
C GLY A 286 9.95 -38.11 24.54
N ALA A 287 8.97 -37.61 25.30
CA ALA A 287 9.19 -37.06 26.64
C ALA A 287 9.56 -38.15 27.64
N VAL A 288 10.38 -37.83 28.62
CA VAL A 288 10.63 -38.67 29.77
C VAL A 288 9.50 -38.48 30.76
N ILE A 289 8.69 -39.53 30.96
CA ILE A 289 7.55 -39.56 31.85
C ILE A 289 7.94 -40.21 33.16
N THR A 290 7.50 -39.65 34.26
CA THR A 290 7.65 -40.16 35.61
C THR A 290 6.27 -40.27 36.25
N LEU A 291 5.85 -41.50 36.54
CA LEU A 291 4.65 -41.81 37.29
C LEU A 291 5.02 -41.99 38.76
N ASN A 292 4.49 -41.18 39.64
CA ASN A 292 4.66 -41.29 41.09
C ASN A 292 3.39 -41.85 41.72
N PHE A 293 3.54 -42.74 42.67
CA PHE A 293 2.44 -43.30 43.43
C PHE A 293 2.91 -43.87 44.77
N ASN A 294 2.01 -43.91 45.73
CA ASN A 294 2.19 -44.64 46.98
C ASN A 294 1.53 -46.01 46.84
N LEU A 295 2.30 -47.05 47.16
CA LEU A 295 1.84 -48.42 47.11
C LEU A 295 1.85 -48.99 48.53
N GLY A 296 0.74 -49.58 48.91
CA GLY A 296 0.60 -50.35 50.15
C GLY A 296 -0.15 -51.64 49.91
N PHE A 297 -0.34 -52.43 50.97
CA PHE A 297 -0.93 -53.76 50.88
C PHE A 297 -1.89 -53.97 52.04
N ASP A 298 -3.07 -54.49 51.75
CA ASP A 298 -4.00 -55.00 52.75
C ASP A 298 -3.92 -56.51 52.84
N GLU A 299 -4.02 -57.03 54.05
CA GLU A 299 -4.02 -58.46 54.32
C GLU A 299 -5.45 -59.02 54.35
N ILE A 300 -5.75 -59.95 53.46
CA ILE A 300 -7.02 -60.65 53.40
C ILE A 300 -6.80 -62.13 53.63
N ASP A 301 -7.35 -62.66 54.71
CA ASP A 301 -7.27 -64.08 55.04
C ASP A 301 -8.38 -64.89 54.32
N ASN A 302 -8.00 -65.88 53.56
CA ASN A 302 -8.87 -66.79 52.83
C ASN A 302 -8.75 -68.19 53.33
N GLY A 303 -9.89 -68.79 53.67
CA GLY A 303 -10.05 -70.15 54.19
C GLY A 303 -9.75 -70.30 55.70
N GLU A 304 -10.47 -71.16 56.34
CA GLU A 304 -10.23 -71.48 57.75
C GLU A 304 -9.01 -72.40 57.91
N ILE A 305 -8.21 -72.13 58.93
CA ILE A 305 -7.16 -73.08 59.30
C ILE A 305 -7.86 -74.23 59.95
N PRO A 306 -7.83 -75.44 59.37
CA PRO A 306 -8.53 -76.60 60.04
C PRO A 306 -7.87 -76.81 61.40
N GLU A 307 -8.70 -76.91 62.41
CA GLU A 307 -8.28 -77.30 63.77
C GLU A 307 -7.60 -78.63 63.68
N PRO A 308 -6.44 -78.81 64.35
CA PRO A 308 -5.74 -80.08 64.34
C PRO A 308 -6.65 -81.11 65.06
N VAL A 309 -7.19 -82.05 64.30
CA VAL A 309 -7.89 -83.18 64.87
C VAL A 309 -6.98 -83.98 65.74
N ILE A 310 -7.08 -83.89 67.06
CA ILE A 310 -6.30 -84.69 67.98
C ILE A 310 -7.07 -86.00 68.10
N PRO A 311 -6.56 -87.16 67.58
CA PRO A 311 -7.21 -88.38 67.70
C PRO A 311 -7.16 -88.88 69.18
N ASN A 312 -8.28 -89.14 69.78
CA ASN A 312 -8.44 -89.64 71.12
C ASN A 312 -7.93 -91.11 71.26
N LYS A 313 -6.60 -91.35 70.97
CA LYS A 313 -5.98 -92.66 71.17
C LYS A 313 -4.66 -92.56 71.93
N LEU A 314 -4.55 -93.43 72.95
CA LEU A 314 -3.48 -93.48 73.96
C LEU A 314 -2.08 -93.76 73.48
N PHE A 315 -1.85 -93.98 72.23
CA PHE A 315 -0.48 -94.21 71.67
C PHE A 315 -0.20 -93.40 70.39
N VAL A 316 0.17 -92.18 70.61
CA VAL A 316 0.65 -91.35 69.50
C VAL A 316 2.18 -91.23 69.64
N ARG A 317 2.95 -91.87 68.75
CA ARG A 317 4.34 -91.45 68.49
C ARG A 317 4.35 -90.00 68.21
N LYS A 318 5.21 -89.22 68.90
CA LYS A 318 5.40 -87.81 68.58
C LYS A 318 5.80 -87.62 67.09
N LYS A 319 4.79 -87.53 66.22
CA LYS A 319 5.00 -86.91 64.93
C LYS A 319 4.95 -85.45 65.13
N SER A 320 5.93 -84.72 64.71
CA SER A 320 5.85 -83.24 64.67
C SER A 320 4.52 -82.87 64.03
N ILE A 321 3.66 -82.24 64.83
CA ILE A 321 2.45 -81.56 64.25
C ILE A 321 2.94 -80.46 63.38
N HIS A 322 2.94 -80.68 62.08
CA HIS A 322 3.13 -79.58 61.16
C HIS A 322 2.00 -78.67 61.34
N ARG A 323 2.21 -77.51 61.99
CA ARG A 323 1.25 -76.42 61.98
C ARG A 323 1.01 -76.00 60.52
N ILE A 324 -0.21 -76.15 60.07
CA ILE A 324 -0.63 -75.67 58.79
C ILE A 324 -0.46 -74.15 58.88
N THR A 325 0.46 -73.57 58.25
CA THR A 325 0.64 -72.13 58.10
C THR A 325 -0.09 -71.69 56.84
N ARG A 326 -0.70 -70.47 56.87
CA ARG A 326 -1.32 -69.90 55.68
C ARG A 326 -0.27 -69.65 54.63
N SER A 327 -0.55 -70.07 53.41
CA SER A 327 0.31 -69.75 52.26
C SER A 327 0.15 -68.27 51.89
N ILE A 328 1.25 -67.60 51.63
CA ILE A 328 1.24 -66.19 51.22
C ILE A 328 0.94 -66.15 49.74
N ILE A 329 -0.16 -65.41 49.36
CA ILE A 329 -0.50 -65.11 47.98
C ILE A 329 -0.08 -63.64 47.72
N THR A 330 0.69 -63.40 46.69
CA THR A 330 1.16 -62.08 46.30
C THR A 330 1.17 -61.93 44.78
N VAL A 331 0.92 -60.70 44.27
CA VAL A 331 1.09 -60.40 42.86
C VAL A 331 2.59 -60.36 42.54
N GLU A 332 3.10 -61.39 41.86
CA GLU A 332 4.52 -61.59 41.66
C GLU A 332 5.10 -60.86 40.43
N ASN A 333 4.34 -60.79 39.35
CA ASN A 333 4.79 -60.12 38.12
C ASN A 333 3.68 -59.29 37.49
N VAL A 334 3.94 -58.00 37.31
CA VAL A 334 3.09 -57.03 36.61
C VAL A 334 3.92 -56.46 35.45
N VAL A 335 3.32 -56.33 34.28
CA VAL A 335 3.94 -55.76 33.09
C VAL A 335 3.22 -54.46 32.77
N TRP A 336 3.98 -53.39 32.62
CA TRP A 336 3.49 -52.13 32.11
C TRP A 336 3.53 -52.17 30.57
N GLU A 337 2.39 -51.83 29.95
CA GLU A 337 2.17 -51.92 28.51
C GLU A 337 1.50 -50.65 28.00
N TYR A 338 1.66 -50.37 26.72
CA TYR A 338 0.95 -49.30 25.99
C TYR A 338 0.41 -49.85 24.68
N TRP A 339 -0.60 -49.21 24.13
CA TRP A 339 -1.20 -49.56 22.85
C TRP A 339 -0.45 -48.85 21.71
N ASN A 340 0.05 -49.61 20.72
CA ASN A 340 0.82 -49.08 19.57
C ASN A 340 0.01 -48.96 18.27
N GLY A 341 -1.33 -49.06 18.37
CA GLY A 341 -2.24 -49.08 17.23
C GLY A 341 -2.60 -50.51 16.74
N TYR A 342 -1.77 -51.50 17.02
CA TYR A 342 -2.00 -52.91 16.62
C TYR A 342 -2.15 -53.85 17.82
N GLY A 343 -1.53 -53.53 18.93
CA GLY A 343 -1.50 -54.39 20.09
C GLY A 343 -0.86 -53.75 21.32
N PHE A 344 -1.02 -54.38 22.49
CA PHE A 344 -0.33 -53.93 23.68
C PHE A 344 1.13 -54.40 23.66
N THR A 345 2.01 -53.44 23.80
CA THR A 345 3.48 -53.63 23.76
C THR A 345 4.09 -53.23 25.11
N PRO A 346 5.02 -54.00 25.68
CA PRO A 346 5.66 -53.66 26.95
C PRO A 346 6.41 -52.32 26.89
N LEU A 347 6.21 -51.49 27.93
CA LEU A 347 6.97 -50.26 28.13
C LEU A 347 8.44 -50.61 28.44
N LYS A 348 9.37 -49.81 27.87
CA LYS A 348 10.80 -49.86 28.24
C LYS A 348 11.01 -48.91 29.42
N GLU A 349 11.07 -49.50 30.61
CA GLU A 349 11.32 -48.75 31.85
C GLU A 349 12.82 -48.36 31.94
N LEU A 350 13.08 -47.12 32.39
CA LEU A 350 14.43 -46.62 32.64
C LEU A 350 14.97 -47.00 34.01
N ASN A 351 14.05 -47.31 34.95
CA ASN A 351 14.37 -47.82 36.26
C ASN A 351 13.67 -49.19 36.43
N CYS A 352 14.43 -50.26 36.60
CA CYS A 352 13.89 -51.62 36.81
C CYS A 352 13.42 -51.75 38.25
N PHE A 353 12.13 -51.69 38.44
CA PHE A 353 11.48 -52.16 39.69
C PHE A 353 10.81 -53.49 39.40
N GLU A 354 11.60 -54.54 39.40
CA GLU A 354 11.07 -55.90 39.32
C GLU A 354 10.26 -56.16 40.63
N ASN A 355 9.03 -56.60 40.50
CA ASN A 355 8.18 -57.09 41.58
C ASN A 355 7.73 -56.08 42.67
N ILE A 356 7.55 -54.78 42.34
CA ILE A 356 7.06 -53.77 43.32
C ILE A 356 5.72 -54.20 43.97
N PHE A 357 4.85 -54.88 43.22
CA PHE A 357 3.55 -55.32 43.69
C PHE A 357 3.62 -56.61 44.51
N SER A 358 4.77 -57.24 44.68
CA SER A 358 4.94 -58.49 45.48
C SER A 358 4.97 -58.20 47.01
N GLY A 359 5.31 -56.99 47.40
CA GLY A 359 5.07 -56.38 48.71
C GLY A 359 5.73 -56.97 49.94
N VAL A 360 6.12 -58.23 49.93
CA VAL A 360 6.55 -58.91 51.14
C VAL A 360 7.82 -59.72 50.87
N SER A 361 8.93 -59.36 51.51
CA SER A 361 10.01 -60.30 51.74
C SER A 361 9.55 -61.28 52.80
N GLU A 362 9.82 -62.57 52.63
CA GLU A 362 9.39 -63.71 53.49
C GLU A 362 9.72 -63.51 54.99
N TYR A 363 10.35 -62.40 55.39
CA TYR A 363 10.88 -62.13 56.73
C TYR A 363 10.33 -60.86 57.44
N GLU A 364 9.49 -60.03 56.81
CA GLU A 364 9.00 -58.79 57.47
C GLU A 364 7.49 -58.84 57.70
N SER A 365 7.11 -58.94 58.95
CA SER A 365 5.68 -58.98 59.40
C SER A 365 4.99 -57.62 59.44
N LYS A 366 5.51 -56.56 58.73
CA LYS A 366 4.86 -55.26 58.61
C LYS A 366 4.88 -54.84 57.16
N VAL A 367 3.70 -54.78 56.60
CA VAL A 367 3.45 -54.16 55.29
C VAL A 367 3.75 -52.69 55.39
N LYS A 368 4.75 -52.20 54.68
CA LYS A 368 5.11 -50.79 54.63
C LYS A 368 4.54 -50.15 53.40
N THR A 369 3.83 -49.02 53.56
CA THR A 369 3.52 -48.13 52.46
C THR A 369 4.81 -47.46 51.99
N ALA A 370 5.09 -47.49 50.68
CA ALA A 370 6.25 -46.88 50.10
C ALA A 370 5.89 -46.09 48.85
N SER A 371 6.61 -44.98 48.64
CA SER A 371 6.46 -44.19 47.42
C SER A 371 7.35 -44.72 46.32
N TYR A 372 6.80 -44.94 45.15
CA TYR A 372 7.49 -45.48 43.97
C TYR A 372 7.44 -44.49 42.83
N LYS A 373 8.44 -44.57 41.95
CA LYS A 373 8.57 -43.82 40.72
C LYS A 373 8.80 -44.75 39.54
N LEU A 374 7.89 -44.74 38.59
CA LEU A 374 8.09 -45.45 37.31
C LEU A 374 8.50 -44.39 36.27
N THR A 375 9.70 -44.56 35.69
CA THR A 375 10.20 -43.63 34.67
C THR A 375 10.40 -44.37 33.36
N PHE A 376 9.89 -43.77 32.29
CA PHE A 376 10.01 -44.31 30.94
C PHE A 376 10.00 -43.20 29.91
N VAL A 377 10.42 -43.47 28.68
CA VAL A 377 10.29 -42.58 27.55
C VAL A 377 8.94 -42.81 26.88
N CYS A 378 8.15 -41.79 26.68
CA CYS A 378 6.88 -41.89 25.96
C CYS A 378 7.13 -42.46 24.55
N PRO A 379 6.52 -43.59 24.20
CA PRO A 379 6.73 -44.21 22.91
C PRO A 379 6.25 -43.33 21.76
N SER A 380 7.00 -43.32 20.65
CA SER A 380 6.61 -42.54 19.46
C SER A 380 5.38 -43.08 18.75
N ASP A 381 5.10 -44.38 18.92
CA ASP A 381 3.99 -45.13 18.31
C ASP A 381 2.78 -45.35 19.25
N ILE A 382 2.79 -44.73 20.45
CA ILE A 382 1.63 -44.77 21.34
C ILE A 382 0.38 -44.20 20.65
N SER A 383 -0.71 -44.93 20.73
CA SER A 383 -1.97 -44.64 20.07
C SER A 383 -3.14 -44.79 21.01
N PRO A 384 -4.25 -44.11 20.81
CA PRO A 384 -5.48 -44.27 21.59
C PRO A 384 -5.98 -45.74 21.47
N VAL A 385 -6.46 -46.30 22.57
CA VAL A 385 -7.08 -47.62 22.64
C VAL A 385 -8.54 -47.51 22.99
N LEU A 386 -9.36 -48.33 22.37
CA LEU A 386 -10.79 -48.39 22.70
C LEU A 386 -11.00 -49.19 24.01
N ILE A 387 -11.44 -48.54 25.08
CA ILE A 387 -11.78 -49.16 26.36
C ILE A 387 -13.23 -48.78 26.68
N GLY A 388 -14.09 -49.77 26.76
CA GLY A 388 -15.50 -49.54 26.83
C GLY A 388 -16.03 -48.91 25.53
N ALA A 389 -16.59 -47.70 25.61
CA ALA A 389 -17.12 -46.96 24.45
C ALA A 389 -16.19 -45.83 23.94
N ASP A 390 -15.11 -45.53 24.66
CA ASP A 390 -14.27 -44.37 24.40
C ASP A 390 -12.86 -44.72 23.95
N LEU A 391 -12.31 -43.88 23.06
CA LEU A 391 -10.90 -43.92 22.69
C LEU A 391 -10.08 -43.17 23.73
N ARG A 392 -9.13 -43.87 24.39
CA ARG A 392 -8.35 -43.36 25.51
C ARG A 392 -6.87 -43.49 25.28
N LEU A 393 -6.12 -42.44 25.59
CA LEU A 393 -4.66 -42.49 25.57
C LEU A 393 -4.12 -42.83 26.94
N CYS A 394 -3.74 -44.08 27.12
CA CYS A 394 -3.41 -44.62 28.42
C CYS A 394 -2.25 -45.64 28.40
N ILE A 395 -1.69 -45.87 29.56
CA ILE A 395 -0.82 -47.00 29.83
C ILE A 395 -1.54 -48.04 30.67
N ARG A 396 -1.16 -49.28 30.56
CA ARG A 396 -1.78 -50.41 31.25
C ARG A 396 -0.75 -51.17 32.12
N ALA A 397 -1.11 -51.42 33.39
CA ALA A 397 -0.46 -52.40 34.24
C ALA A 397 -1.26 -53.71 34.21
N ARG A 398 -0.66 -54.83 33.85
CA ARG A 398 -1.34 -56.11 33.75
C ARG A 398 -0.63 -57.19 34.59
N ILE A 399 -1.41 -57.93 35.38
CA ILE A 399 -0.89 -59.05 36.15
C ILE A 399 -0.53 -60.21 35.23
N LYS A 400 0.73 -60.63 35.26
CA LYS A 400 1.22 -61.78 34.53
C LYS A 400 1.31 -63.05 35.37
N ARG A 401 1.60 -62.89 36.67
CA ARG A 401 1.77 -64.01 37.58
C ARG A 401 1.39 -63.61 39.00
N ILE A 402 0.67 -64.55 39.70
CA ILE A 402 0.36 -64.49 41.11
C ILE A 402 1.01 -65.72 41.76
N LYS A 403 1.81 -65.49 42.81
CA LYS A 403 2.44 -66.56 43.60
C LYS A 403 1.36 -67.24 44.46
N ASN A 404 1.33 -68.57 44.47
CA ASN A 404 0.42 -69.40 45.26
C ASN A 404 -1.07 -69.12 45.03
N ALA A 405 -1.50 -68.67 43.83
CA ALA A 405 -2.85 -68.18 43.50
C ALA A 405 -4.02 -69.03 43.99
N TYR A 406 -3.84 -70.32 44.14
CA TYR A 406 -4.90 -71.30 44.54
C TYR A 406 -4.69 -71.95 45.88
N ALA A 407 -3.71 -71.47 46.66
CA ALA A 407 -3.40 -72.06 47.96
C ALA A 407 -4.48 -71.79 49.00
N LEU A 408 -4.90 -72.81 49.75
CA LEU A 408 -5.83 -72.68 50.87
C LEU A 408 -5.34 -73.55 52.06
N PRO A 409 -5.39 -73.06 53.30
CA PRO A 409 -5.69 -71.68 53.68
C PRO A 409 -4.57 -70.73 53.27
N SER A 410 -4.95 -69.50 52.92
CA SER A 410 -4.00 -68.53 52.42
C SER A 410 -4.21 -67.14 53.04
N ARG A 411 -3.17 -66.33 52.93
CA ARG A 411 -3.21 -64.88 53.27
C ARG A 411 -2.81 -64.13 51.99
N PHE A 412 -3.72 -63.29 51.51
CA PHE A 412 -3.52 -62.56 50.30
C PHE A 412 -3.11 -61.10 50.64
N TYR A 413 -1.99 -60.64 50.07
CA TYR A 413 -1.56 -59.24 50.14
C TYR A 413 -2.07 -58.52 48.89
N VAL A 414 -3.17 -57.78 49.08
CA VAL A 414 -3.82 -57.06 47.98
C VAL A 414 -3.20 -55.66 47.84
N PRO A 415 -2.58 -55.35 46.69
CA PRO A 415 -1.94 -54.07 46.50
C PRO A 415 -2.96 -52.97 46.31
N TRP A 416 -2.79 -51.84 47.03
CA TRP A 416 -3.56 -50.63 46.84
C TRP A 416 -2.67 -49.45 46.49
N LEU A 417 -3.21 -48.46 45.75
CA LEU A 417 -2.50 -47.27 45.30
C LEU A 417 -3.16 -46.01 45.86
N GLU A 418 -2.33 -45.01 46.08
CA GLU A 418 -2.75 -43.67 46.55
C GLU A 418 -1.85 -42.58 45.98
N ASN A 419 -2.37 -41.36 45.83
CA ASN A 419 -1.62 -40.18 45.42
C ASN A 419 -0.88 -40.34 44.09
N ILE A 420 -1.60 -40.78 43.04
CA ILE A 420 -0.98 -40.96 41.72
C ILE A 420 -0.82 -39.57 41.09
N SER A 421 0.42 -39.27 40.66
CA SER A 421 0.74 -38.09 39.88
C SER A 421 1.70 -38.42 38.74
N ILE A 422 1.58 -37.66 37.67
CA ILE A 422 2.39 -37.89 36.47
C ILE A 422 3.18 -36.62 36.18
N SER A 423 4.47 -36.75 35.98
CA SER A 423 5.34 -35.65 35.55
C SER A 423 6.01 -36.01 34.25
N TYR A 424 6.26 -35.05 33.38
CA TYR A 424 6.99 -35.25 32.14
C TYR A 424 7.94 -34.10 31.84
N LYS A 425 9.00 -34.40 31.08
CA LYS A 425 9.92 -33.37 30.54
C LYS A 425 10.63 -33.94 29.29
N TYR A 426 11.05 -33.05 28.42
CA TYR A 426 11.92 -33.41 27.33
C TYR A 426 13.39 -33.23 27.71
N ASP A 427 14.24 -34.23 27.45
CA ASP A 427 15.69 -34.13 27.67
C ASP A 427 16.35 -33.16 26.66
N LYS A 428 15.81 -33.11 25.43
CA LYS A 428 16.29 -32.24 24.37
C LYS A 428 15.11 -31.50 23.79
N PRO A 429 15.26 -30.18 23.50
CA PRO A 429 14.21 -29.42 22.84
C PRO A 429 13.96 -29.93 21.43
N LEU A 430 12.72 -29.87 20.96
CA LEU A 430 12.30 -30.33 19.66
C LEU A 430 12.43 -29.19 18.64
N LYS A 431 12.99 -29.51 17.47
CA LYS A 431 13.07 -28.49 16.38
C LYS A 431 11.72 -28.32 15.73
N VAL A 432 11.30 -27.07 15.59
CA VAL A 432 10.06 -26.71 14.86
C VAL A 432 10.37 -26.77 13.37
N THR A 433 9.56 -27.51 12.62
CA THR A 433 9.71 -27.70 11.17
C THR A 433 8.64 -26.94 10.37
N ASP A 434 7.44 -26.78 10.91
CA ASP A 434 6.35 -25.99 10.30
C ASP A 434 6.40 -24.58 10.86
N ILE A 435 7.13 -23.72 10.17
CA ILE A 435 7.36 -22.34 10.56
C ILE A 435 7.28 -21.44 9.32
N LYS A 436 6.63 -20.31 9.49
CA LYS A 436 6.44 -19.29 8.46
C LYS A 436 6.83 -17.92 8.98
N THR A 437 7.39 -17.10 8.13
CA THR A 437 7.64 -15.69 8.43
C THR A 437 6.89 -14.81 7.44
N ILE A 438 6.25 -13.79 7.95
CA ILE A 438 5.57 -12.77 7.15
C ILE A 438 6.27 -11.44 7.39
N ASN A 439 6.69 -10.79 6.32
CA ASN A 439 7.26 -9.46 6.34
C ASN A 439 6.59 -8.60 5.26
N ASN A 440 5.73 -7.67 5.64
CA ASN A 440 5.03 -6.77 4.70
C ASN A 440 4.34 -7.52 3.54
N CYS A 441 3.44 -8.45 3.85
CA CYS A 441 2.73 -9.31 2.89
C CYS A 441 3.57 -10.35 2.15
N GLU A 442 4.88 -10.40 2.34
CA GLU A 442 5.71 -11.47 1.83
C GLU A 442 5.73 -12.64 2.82
N GLU A 443 5.22 -13.79 2.40
CA GLU A 443 5.21 -15.01 3.19
C GLU A 443 6.37 -15.91 2.76
N ASN A 444 7.22 -16.31 3.72
CA ASN A 444 8.32 -17.22 3.50
C ASN A 444 8.13 -18.48 4.36
N THR A 445 8.09 -19.64 3.73
CA THR A 445 8.04 -20.96 4.40
C THR A 445 9.42 -21.46 4.81
N VAL A 446 10.49 -20.91 4.21
CA VAL A 446 11.87 -21.12 4.62
C VAL A 446 12.35 -19.81 5.24
N ILE A 447 12.72 -19.86 6.51
CA ILE A 447 13.15 -18.66 7.23
C ILE A 447 14.49 -18.17 6.65
N PRO A 448 14.53 -16.94 6.12
CA PRO A 448 15.80 -16.34 5.73
C PRO A 448 16.64 -16.00 6.97
N VAL A 449 17.95 -15.94 6.82
CA VAL A 449 18.87 -15.57 7.92
C VAL A 449 18.46 -14.24 8.58
N TYR A 450 17.95 -13.29 7.79
CA TYR A 450 17.36 -12.04 8.27
C TYR A 450 15.88 -12.00 7.87
N PRO A 451 14.97 -12.49 8.75
CA PRO A 451 13.56 -12.66 8.39
C PRO A 451 12.83 -11.33 8.21
N PHE A 452 13.30 -10.30 8.87
CA PHE A 452 12.68 -8.99 8.81
C PHE A 452 13.61 -7.97 8.15
N LYS A 453 13.10 -7.31 7.11
CA LYS A 453 13.81 -6.26 6.38
C LYS A 453 13.01 -4.98 6.43
N LYS A 454 13.70 -3.87 6.64
CA LYS A 454 13.11 -2.55 6.45
C LYS A 454 12.91 -2.25 4.98
N LEU A 455 11.95 -1.39 4.72
CA LEU A 455 11.79 -0.81 3.38
C LEU A 455 13.04 0.02 3.03
N PRO A 456 13.69 -0.24 1.89
CA PRO A 456 14.98 0.38 1.56
C PRO A 456 14.88 1.86 1.22
N SER A 457 13.75 2.27 0.63
CA SER A 457 13.49 3.65 0.20
C SER A 457 12.00 3.92 0.17
N SER A 458 11.63 5.19 0.29
CA SER A 458 10.25 5.60 0.02
C SER A 458 9.98 5.47 -1.47
N SER A 459 8.97 4.68 -1.82
CA SER A 459 8.72 4.31 -3.22
C SER A 459 7.23 4.22 -3.51
N LEU A 460 6.85 4.77 -4.68
CA LEU A 460 5.51 4.63 -5.23
C LEU A 460 5.51 3.51 -6.27
N TYR A 461 4.72 2.47 -6.05
CA TYR A 461 4.51 1.38 -6.99
C TYR A 461 3.17 1.57 -7.68
N ILE A 462 3.16 1.51 -9.01
CA ILE A 462 1.95 1.58 -9.83
C ILE A 462 1.85 0.29 -10.64
N GLY A 463 0.79 -0.45 -10.38
CA GLY A 463 0.51 -1.74 -11.01
C GLY A 463 -0.58 -1.63 -12.07
N PHE A 464 -0.33 -2.19 -13.26
CA PHE A 464 -1.26 -2.22 -14.38
C PHE A 464 -1.86 -3.61 -14.55
N ASP A 465 -3.07 -3.68 -15.10
CA ASP A 465 -3.76 -4.93 -15.44
C ASP A 465 -3.19 -5.60 -16.70
N HIS A 466 -2.68 -4.79 -17.66
CA HIS A 466 -2.07 -5.23 -18.92
C HIS A 466 -0.65 -4.65 -19.07
N PRO A 467 0.24 -5.34 -19.78
CA PRO A 467 1.62 -4.88 -19.97
C PRO A 467 1.69 -3.66 -20.88
N LEU A 468 2.41 -2.64 -20.45
CA LEU A 468 2.79 -1.51 -21.29
C LEU A 468 4.04 -1.89 -22.10
N HIS A 469 4.07 -1.55 -23.38
CA HIS A 469 5.21 -1.82 -24.26
C HIS A 469 5.36 -0.74 -25.32
N GLN A 470 6.58 -0.25 -25.54
CA GLN A 470 6.95 0.87 -26.41
C GLN A 470 6.50 2.22 -25.83
N GLY A 471 5.52 2.89 -26.35
CA GLY A 471 5.05 4.23 -25.93
C GLY A 471 5.14 5.26 -27.06
N PRO A 472 5.11 6.55 -26.76
CA PRO A 472 5.17 7.20 -25.44
C PRO A 472 3.87 7.06 -24.62
N PHE A 473 3.96 6.65 -23.37
CA PHE A 473 2.86 6.63 -22.42
C PHE A 473 2.86 7.90 -21.59
N THR A 474 1.66 8.37 -21.25
CA THR A 474 1.47 9.58 -20.46
C THR A 474 0.79 9.27 -19.14
N LEU A 475 1.36 9.76 -18.06
CA LEU A 475 0.89 9.61 -16.70
C LEU A 475 0.82 10.97 -16.03
N LEU A 476 -0.35 11.31 -15.48
CA LEU A 476 -0.54 12.52 -14.68
C LEU A 476 -0.78 12.13 -13.23
N ILE A 477 0.09 12.59 -12.32
CA ILE A 477 0.00 12.41 -10.88
C ILE A 477 -0.38 13.76 -10.26
N CYS A 478 -1.54 13.83 -9.66
CA CYS A 478 -2.04 15.04 -9.01
C CYS A 478 -1.73 14.97 -7.51
N CYS A 479 -0.99 15.95 -7.01
CA CYS A 479 -0.63 16.07 -5.60
C CYS A 479 -1.46 17.18 -4.95
N GLY A 480 -2.02 16.91 -3.76
CA GLY A 480 -2.86 17.86 -3.03
C GLY A 480 -2.10 18.97 -2.33
N ASN A 481 -0.85 18.73 -1.92
CA ASN A 481 0.03 19.72 -1.35
C ASN A 481 1.12 20.12 -2.34
N PHE A 482 1.38 21.42 -2.42
CA PHE A 482 2.47 21.97 -3.22
C PHE A 482 3.80 21.54 -2.61
N ILE A 483 4.41 20.48 -3.16
CA ILE A 483 5.76 20.07 -2.79
C ILE A 483 6.66 20.45 -3.96
N GLU A 484 7.47 21.47 -3.77
CA GLU A 484 8.54 21.79 -4.70
C GLU A 484 9.44 20.55 -4.85
N ASN A 485 9.48 19.97 -6.06
CA ASN A 485 10.44 18.96 -6.51
C ASN A 485 10.31 17.49 -6.04
N GLY A 486 9.28 17.06 -5.30
CA GLY A 486 9.24 15.69 -4.74
C GLY A 486 9.27 14.56 -5.78
N LEU A 487 8.42 14.60 -6.81
CA LEU A 487 8.34 13.55 -7.84
C LEU A 487 9.23 13.83 -9.06
N SER A 488 9.61 15.07 -9.31
CA SER A 488 10.50 15.45 -10.43
C SER A 488 11.92 14.89 -10.30
N ASN A 489 12.37 14.64 -9.07
CA ASN A 489 13.67 14.06 -8.74
C ASN A 489 13.60 12.55 -8.41
N ALA A 490 12.42 11.93 -8.52
CA ALA A 490 12.28 10.50 -8.32
C ALA A 490 13.00 9.71 -9.42
N SER A 491 13.66 8.62 -9.03
CA SER A 491 14.21 7.65 -9.98
C SER A 491 13.14 6.64 -10.35
N TRP A 492 12.84 6.55 -11.64
CA TRP A 492 11.81 5.65 -12.15
C TRP A 492 12.41 4.35 -12.67
N SER A 493 11.73 3.25 -12.42
CA SER A 493 12.10 1.93 -12.89
C SER A 493 10.86 1.08 -13.22
N TYR A 494 11.04 0.07 -14.05
CA TYR A 494 10.00 -0.88 -14.45
C TYR A 494 10.49 -2.31 -14.29
N LEU A 495 9.58 -3.26 -14.06
CA LEU A 495 9.94 -4.63 -13.73
C LEU A 495 9.97 -5.52 -14.97
N THR A 496 11.14 -6.11 -15.24
CA THR A 496 11.40 -7.07 -16.30
C THR A 496 11.73 -8.45 -15.74
N ASP A 497 11.97 -9.45 -16.58
CA ASP A 497 12.43 -10.79 -16.21
C ASP A 497 13.83 -10.81 -15.59
N ILE A 498 14.64 -9.77 -15.83
CA ILE A 498 15.99 -9.61 -15.28
C ILE A 498 15.96 -8.86 -13.93
N GLY A 499 14.86 -8.13 -13.65
CA GLY A 499 14.67 -7.31 -12.45
C GLY A 499 14.21 -5.89 -12.76
N TRP A 500 14.46 -4.97 -11.82
CA TRP A 500 14.12 -3.56 -11.98
C TRP A 500 15.11 -2.86 -12.92
N GLU A 501 14.61 -2.37 -14.04
CA GLU A 501 15.37 -1.56 -15.00
C GLU A 501 14.99 -0.09 -14.93
N SER A 502 15.96 0.79 -15.20
CA SER A 502 15.75 2.24 -15.18
C SER A 502 14.79 2.67 -16.28
N LEU A 503 13.80 3.48 -15.93
CA LEU A 503 12.84 4.09 -16.82
C LEU A 503 13.24 5.53 -17.11
N GLU A 504 13.56 5.83 -18.37
CA GLU A 504 13.83 7.19 -18.80
C GLU A 504 12.53 7.95 -19.00
N ILE A 505 12.40 9.08 -18.31
CA ILE A 505 11.27 10.00 -18.47
C ILE A 505 11.70 11.13 -19.38
N SER A 506 10.92 11.34 -20.42
CA SER A 506 11.09 12.50 -21.28
C SER A 506 10.79 13.78 -20.50
N LYS A 507 11.79 14.62 -20.31
CA LYS A 507 11.69 15.95 -19.71
C LYS A 507 11.40 17.01 -20.80
N GLU A 508 10.52 16.73 -21.73
CA GLU A 508 10.02 17.78 -22.60
C GLU A 508 9.20 18.75 -21.77
N ASN A 509 9.89 19.76 -21.22
CA ASN A 509 9.30 20.90 -20.55
C ASN A 509 8.51 21.72 -21.57
N THR A 510 7.31 21.31 -21.88
CA THR A 510 6.35 22.27 -22.40
C THR A 510 5.95 23.15 -21.22
N SER A 511 5.92 24.48 -21.41
CA SER A 511 5.49 25.46 -20.41
C SER A 511 4.06 25.21 -19.84
N LEU A 512 3.42 24.16 -20.29
CA LEU A 512 2.05 23.72 -19.99
C LEU A 512 1.96 22.49 -19.09
N THR A 513 3.08 21.75 -18.90
CA THR A 513 3.07 20.55 -18.06
C THR A 513 3.16 20.93 -16.60
N SER A 514 2.26 20.38 -15.79
CA SER A 514 2.36 20.46 -14.33
C SER A 514 3.53 19.57 -13.84
N GLU A 515 4.05 19.84 -12.67
CA GLU A 515 5.15 19.07 -12.06
C GLU A 515 4.86 17.56 -11.89
N GLY A 516 3.62 17.12 -12.01
CA GLY A 516 3.18 15.72 -11.93
C GLY A 516 2.91 15.03 -13.26
N PHE A 517 3.26 15.66 -14.41
CA PHE A 517 3.09 15.04 -15.71
C PHE A 517 4.36 14.30 -16.16
N PHE A 518 4.20 13.04 -16.53
CA PHE A 518 5.28 12.17 -16.96
C PHE A 518 4.98 11.55 -18.31
N CYS A 519 5.97 11.58 -19.21
CA CYS A 519 5.94 10.87 -20.48
C CYS A 519 7.13 9.90 -20.54
N PHE A 520 6.89 8.64 -20.85
CA PHE A 520 7.91 7.60 -20.79
C PHE A 520 7.74 6.54 -21.87
N TYR A 521 8.87 5.86 -22.17
CA TYR A 521 8.94 4.73 -23.09
C TYR A 521 9.37 3.49 -22.32
N ILE A 522 8.74 2.34 -22.60
CA ILE A 522 9.10 1.05 -22.02
C ILE A 522 9.71 0.17 -23.11
N PRO A 523 11.06 0.10 -23.22
CA PRO A 523 11.73 -0.61 -24.31
C PRO A 523 11.57 -2.13 -24.22
N TYR A 524 11.52 -2.70 -23.00
CA TYR A 524 11.35 -4.12 -22.77
C TYR A 524 9.98 -4.44 -22.21
N LYS A 525 9.52 -5.68 -22.44
CA LYS A 525 8.21 -6.10 -21.97
C LYS A 525 8.17 -6.22 -20.45
N LEU A 526 7.18 -5.57 -19.84
CA LEU A 526 6.86 -5.76 -18.41
C LEU A 526 6.46 -7.21 -18.14
N ILE A 527 6.90 -7.75 -17.01
CA ILE A 527 6.42 -9.04 -16.52
C ILE A 527 5.36 -8.87 -15.43
N ARG A 528 4.46 -9.83 -15.39
CA ARG A 528 3.47 -9.92 -14.31
C ARG A 528 4.13 -10.54 -13.09
N SER A 529 4.16 -9.82 -11.98
CA SER A 529 4.82 -10.25 -10.75
C SER A 529 3.99 -9.90 -9.53
N ASP A 530 4.19 -10.66 -8.46
CA ASP A 530 3.63 -10.34 -7.14
C ASP A 530 4.58 -9.39 -6.41
N ILE A 531 4.06 -8.25 -5.96
CA ILE A 531 4.74 -7.30 -5.08
C ILE A 531 3.81 -7.00 -3.90
N PHE A 532 4.28 -7.26 -2.70
CA PHE A 532 3.52 -7.07 -1.47
C PHE A 532 2.13 -7.77 -1.49
N GLY A 533 2.05 -8.98 -2.06
CA GLY A 533 0.81 -9.76 -2.17
C GLY A 533 -0.16 -9.27 -3.25
N LYS A 534 0.29 -8.40 -4.16
CA LYS A 534 -0.51 -7.90 -5.28
C LYS A 534 0.13 -8.25 -6.63
N THR A 535 -0.63 -8.91 -7.47
CA THR A 535 -0.16 -9.37 -8.79
C THR A 535 -0.56 -8.37 -9.89
N ALA A 536 0.44 -7.70 -10.49
CA ALA A 536 0.26 -6.72 -11.57
C ALA A 536 1.52 -6.60 -12.44
N TYR A 537 1.49 -5.70 -13.42
CA TYR A 537 2.65 -5.23 -14.19
C TYR A 537 3.12 -3.91 -13.56
N TRP A 538 4.37 -3.83 -13.10
CA TRP A 538 4.80 -2.81 -12.17
C TRP A 538 5.76 -1.79 -12.76
N ILE A 539 5.50 -0.51 -12.45
CA ILE A 539 6.50 0.57 -12.48
C ILE A 539 6.69 1.11 -11.07
N LYS A 540 7.86 1.63 -10.78
CA LYS A 540 8.24 2.13 -9.46
C LYS A 540 8.90 3.50 -9.59
N ALA A 541 8.50 4.44 -8.72
CA ALA A 541 9.20 5.71 -8.51
C ALA A 541 9.83 5.70 -7.12
N GLU A 542 11.16 5.76 -7.04
CA GLU A 542 11.89 5.91 -5.78
C GLU A 542 12.14 7.38 -5.48
N ILE A 543 11.76 7.79 -4.27
CA ILE A 543 11.82 9.17 -3.80
C ILE A 543 13.03 9.29 -2.88
N SER A 544 14.02 10.09 -3.27
CA SER A 544 15.29 10.22 -2.55
C SER A 544 15.22 11.08 -1.29
N GLU A 545 14.23 11.96 -1.18
CA GLU A 545 14.01 12.81 -0.02
C GLU A 545 12.66 12.49 0.62
N CYS A 546 12.69 12.30 1.95
CA CYS A 546 11.51 11.99 2.74
C CYS A 546 10.59 13.20 2.88
N GLN A 547 9.75 13.42 1.90
CA GLN A 547 8.69 14.42 1.95
C GLN A 547 7.34 13.72 2.02
N GLU A 548 6.44 14.24 2.82
CA GLU A 548 5.05 13.77 2.85
C GLU A 548 4.38 14.16 1.52
N ILE A 549 4.23 13.19 0.63
CA ILE A 549 3.54 13.37 -0.64
C ILE A 549 2.09 12.97 -0.47
N SER A 550 1.18 13.94 -0.60
CA SER A 550 -0.25 13.67 -0.67
C SER A 550 -0.64 13.54 -2.14
N ILE A 551 -0.87 12.32 -2.60
CA ILE A 551 -1.36 12.04 -3.96
C ILE A 551 -2.89 12.05 -3.92
N GLU A 552 -3.51 12.87 -4.77
CA GLU A 552 -4.98 12.93 -4.89
C GLU A 552 -5.49 12.00 -5.99
N LYS A 553 -4.79 11.93 -7.13
CA LYS A 553 -5.23 11.15 -8.30
C LYS A 553 -4.06 10.78 -9.20
N ILE A 554 -4.13 9.60 -9.81
CA ILE A 554 -3.19 9.15 -10.84
C ILE A 554 -3.99 8.79 -12.09
N LEU A 555 -3.68 9.42 -13.22
CA LEU A 555 -4.38 9.24 -14.49
C LEU A 555 -3.40 8.76 -15.57
N LEU A 556 -3.69 7.62 -16.17
CA LEU A 556 -3.03 7.12 -17.37
C LEU A 556 -3.77 7.63 -18.61
N ASN A 557 -3.12 7.74 -19.77
CA ASN A 557 -3.70 8.25 -21.02
C ASN A 557 -4.15 9.73 -20.95
N CYS A 558 -3.52 10.52 -20.10
CA CYS A 558 -3.83 11.93 -19.92
C CYS A 558 -2.86 12.77 -20.74
N VAL A 559 -3.34 13.55 -21.71
CA VAL A 559 -2.53 14.31 -22.66
C VAL A 559 -2.74 15.81 -22.47
N PRO A 560 -1.67 16.64 -22.44
CA PRO A 560 -1.80 18.08 -22.36
C PRO A 560 -2.36 18.64 -23.66
N VAL A 561 -3.30 19.57 -23.56
CA VAL A 561 -3.94 20.25 -24.69
C VAL A 561 -3.96 21.76 -24.50
N MET A 562 -4.00 22.47 -25.61
CA MET A 562 -4.09 23.94 -25.64
C MET A 562 -5.19 24.37 -26.61
N GLN A 563 -5.94 25.41 -26.25
CA GLN A 563 -6.95 26.04 -27.12
C GLN A 563 -6.28 26.74 -28.29
N CYS A 564 -6.01 26.02 -29.33
CA CYS A 564 -5.42 26.61 -30.55
C CYS A 564 -5.80 25.77 -31.79
N GLU A 565 -5.61 26.39 -32.94
CA GLU A 565 -5.73 25.74 -34.24
C GLU A 565 -4.45 26.01 -35.06
N SER A 566 -3.78 24.93 -35.45
CA SER A 566 -2.64 24.96 -36.35
C SER A 566 -3.10 25.01 -37.79
N ILE A 567 -2.63 26.01 -38.53
CA ILE A 567 -3.03 26.32 -39.91
C ILE A 567 -1.78 26.42 -40.77
N GLU A 568 -1.87 25.86 -41.97
CA GLU A 568 -0.88 26.01 -43.02
C GLU A 568 -1.46 26.78 -44.17
N SER A 569 -0.85 27.92 -44.57
CA SER A 569 -1.30 28.74 -45.67
C SER A 569 -0.12 29.10 -46.59
N PHE A 570 -0.42 29.44 -47.85
CA PHE A 570 0.57 29.76 -48.86
C PHE A 570 0.31 31.14 -49.46
N CYS A 571 1.38 31.93 -49.66
CA CYS A 571 1.33 33.20 -50.35
C CYS A 571 2.19 33.15 -51.61
N SER A 572 1.65 33.60 -52.74
CA SER A 572 2.27 33.52 -54.04
C SER A 572 2.63 34.90 -54.69
N ASP A 573 2.53 35.97 -53.91
CA ASP A 573 2.81 37.30 -54.39
C ASP A 573 4.29 37.52 -54.71
N PRO A 574 4.64 38.13 -55.86
CA PRO A 574 6.04 38.24 -56.30
C PRO A 574 6.91 39.19 -55.45
N VAL A 575 6.27 40.17 -54.79
CA VAL A 575 6.96 41.11 -53.89
C VAL A 575 6.09 41.29 -52.65
N VAL A 576 6.60 40.90 -51.51
CA VAL A 576 5.83 40.91 -50.28
C VAL A 576 6.41 41.91 -49.28
N GLU A 577 5.63 42.87 -48.90
CA GLU A 577 5.93 43.83 -47.84
C GLU A 577 5.14 43.52 -46.57
N THR A 578 3.87 43.13 -46.75
CA THR A 578 2.96 42.81 -45.67
C THR A 578 2.08 41.62 -46.07
N ILE A 579 1.89 40.67 -45.14
CA ILE A 579 0.89 39.63 -45.28
C ILE A 579 -0.07 39.76 -44.14
N LYS A 580 -1.38 39.79 -44.44
CA LYS A 580 -2.41 39.71 -43.44
C LYS A 580 -2.93 38.27 -43.39
N LEU A 581 -2.83 37.63 -42.24
CA LEU A 581 -3.36 36.31 -42.00
C LEU A 581 -4.88 36.35 -41.87
N ASP A 582 -5.56 35.25 -42.22
CA ASP A 582 -7.00 35.14 -42.13
C ASP A 582 -7.50 35.15 -40.66
N HIS A 583 -6.61 34.78 -39.75
CA HIS A 583 -6.89 34.63 -38.32
C HIS A 583 -6.18 35.71 -37.50
N LYS A 584 -6.77 36.03 -36.39
CA LYS A 584 -6.22 36.93 -35.35
C LYS A 584 -5.69 36.10 -34.18
N ASN A 585 -5.06 36.74 -33.21
CA ASN A 585 -4.51 36.12 -31.99
C ASN A 585 -3.54 34.99 -32.34
N ILE A 586 -2.49 35.31 -33.05
CA ILE A 586 -1.45 34.36 -33.45
C ILE A 586 -0.56 34.05 -32.25
N ILE A 587 -0.42 32.78 -31.92
CA ILE A 587 0.39 32.28 -30.80
C ILE A 587 1.81 32.04 -31.28
N GLU A 588 1.96 31.30 -32.38
CA GLU A 588 3.25 30.95 -32.99
C GLU A 588 3.15 31.08 -34.48
N LEU A 589 4.26 31.51 -35.11
CA LEU A 589 4.36 31.65 -36.55
C LEU A 589 5.77 31.15 -37.03
N GLN A 590 5.75 30.33 -38.04
CA GLN A 590 6.93 29.86 -38.78
C GLN A 590 6.75 30.21 -40.27
N ILE A 591 7.74 30.86 -40.85
CA ILE A 591 7.72 31.29 -42.25
C ILE A 591 8.74 30.48 -43.00
N TYR A 592 8.32 29.85 -44.10
CA TYR A 592 9.22 29.09 -44.97
C TYR A 592 9.18 29.68 -46.37
N ILE A 593 10.34 29.80 -46.99
CA ILE A 593 10.49 30.25 -48.37
C ILE A 593 10.96 29.07 -49.23
N ASN A 594 10.32 28.89 -50.37
CA ASN A 594 10.73 27.88 -51.34
C ASN A 594 11.96 28.36 -52.09
N THR A 595 13.09 27.65 -51.96
CA THR A 595 14.36 27.97 -52.61
C THR A 595 14.66 27.07 -53.81
N SER A 596 13.76 26.14 -54.18
CA SER A 596 13.92 25.21 -55.28
C SER A 596 13.96 25.93 -56.65
N LYS A 597 14.73 25.41 -57.61
CA LYS A 597 14.71 25.82 -59.01
C LYS A 597 13.56 25.08 -59.74
N ARG A 598 13.13 25.63 -60.86
CA ARG A 598 12.10 25.09 -61.72
C ARG A 598 12.45 23.62 -62.10
N ASN A 599 11.57 22.65 -61.79
CA ASN A 599 11.76 21.22 -61.98
C ASN A 599 12.65 20.48 -60.97
N GLU A 600 13.00 21.05 -59.83
CA GLU A 600 13.62 20.36 -58.67
C GLU A 600 12.56 20.06 -57.61
N GLU A 601 12.86 19.12 -56.75
CA GLU A 601 12.03 18.91 -55.53
C GLU A 601 11.95 20.16 -54.68
N GLU A 602 10.78 20.40 -54.07
CA GLU A 602 10.57 21.60 -53.25
C GLU A 602 11.48 21.61 -52.02
N LYS A 603 12.33 22.63 -51.93
CA LYS A 603 13.22 22.89 -50.79
C LYS A 603 12.73 24.08 -50.01
N TRP A 604 12.31 23.86 -48.80
CA TRP A 604 11.78 24.87 -47.92
C TRP A 604 12.82 25.30 -46.88
N GLU A 605 13.16 26.57 -46.82
CA GLU A 605 14.03 27.15 -45.80
C GLU A 605 13.26 28.01 -44.85
N CYS A 606 13.49 27.83 -43.52
CA CYS A 606 12.83 28.61 -42.48
C CYS A 606 13.47 30.01 -42.40
N LEU A 607 12.62 31.03 -42.46
CA LEU A 607 13.04 32.42 -42.32
C LEU A 607 13.00 32.84 -40.84
N SER A 608 14.14 32.88 -40.19
CA SER A 608 14.28 33.17 -38.76
C SER A 608 14.29 34.67 -38.40
N HIS A 609 14.53 35.56 -39.35
CA HIS A 609 14.67 37.01 -39.15
C HIS A 609 14.23 37.83 -40.36
N GLY A 610 14.10 39.16 -40.18
CA GLY A 610 13.71 40.06 -41.27
C GLY A 610 12.19 40.26 -41.36
N TRP A 611 11.44 39.87 -40.36
CA TRP A 611 10.00 40.09 -40.27
C TRP A 611 9.58 40.44 -38.84
N THR A 612 8.42 41.09 -38.72
CA THR A 612 7.76 41.38 -37.46
C THR A 612 6.31 40.99 -37.56
N LEU A 613 5.76 40.45 -36.47
CA LEU A 613 4.38 40.01 -36.38
C LEU A 613 3.59 40.84 -35.36
N ASP A 614 2.48 41.38 -35.80
CA ASP A 614 1.43 41.86 -34.90
C ASP A 614 0.54 40.64 -34.57
N ASN A 615 0.81 40.00 -33.44
CA ASN A 615 0.10 38.76 -33.00
C ASN A 615 -1.41 39.00 -32.90
N ALA A 616 -1.82 40.19 -32.46
CA ALA A 616 -3.20 40.47 -32.19
C ALA A 616 -4.03 40.65 -33.46
N GLU A 617 -3.50 41.26 -34.50
CA GLU A 617 -4.16 41.49 -35.79
C GLU A 617 -3.81 40.45 -36.85
N GLY A 618 -2.79 39.59 -36.63
CA GLY A 618 -2.29 38.63 -37.61
C GLY A 618 -1.62 39.32 -38.81
N LEU A 619 -0.89 40.41 -38.57
CA LEU A 619 -0.22 41.15 -39.62
C LEU A 619 1.28 40.92 -39.58
N ILE A 620 1.83 40.34 -40.66
CA ILE A 620 3.26 40.14 -40.84
C ILE A 620 3.83 41.31 -41.67
N LYS A 621 4.89 41.92 -41.22
CA LYS A 621 5.65 42.96 -41.98
C LYS A 621 7.08 42.50 -42.21
N PHE A 622 7.53 42.59 -43.43
CA PHE A 622 8.89 42.25 -43.83
C PHE A 622 9.73 43.49 -43.97
N SER A 623 10.96 43.47 -43.43
CA SER A 623 11.92 44.54 -43.54
C SER A 623 13.33 43.98 -43.65
N PRO A 624 14.00 44.06 -44.83
CA PRO A 624 13.52 44.65 -46.11
C PRO A 624 12.42 43.82 -46.77
N LYS A 625 11.73 44.40 -47.77
CA LYS A 625 10.72 43.71 -48.59
C LYS A 625 11.32 42.44 -49.19
N ILE A 626 10.65 41.30 -49.10
CA ILE A 626 11.10 40.05 -49.69
C ILE A 626 10.71 40.04 -51.16
N SER A 627 11.71 39.93 -52.02
CA SER A 627 11.51 39.67 -53.45
C SER A 627 11.66 38.19 -53.71
N LEU A 628 10.57 37.52 -54.01
CA LEU A 628 10.57 36.10 -54.35
C LEU A 628 11.17 35.88 -55.75
N ASN A 629 11.98 34.84 -55.88
CA ASN A 629 12.57 34.48 -57.17
C ASN A 629 11.43 34.14 -58.17
N PRO A 630 11.47 34.64 -59.43
CA PRO A 630 10.41 34.41 -60.41
C PRO A 630 10.05 32.93 -60.65
N ASN A 631 10.94 32.03 -60.29
CA ASN A 631 10.77 30.58 -60.47
C ASN A 631 10.29 29.82 -59.21
N SER A 632 10.26 30.43 -58.01
CA SER A 632 9.80 29.84 -56.75
C SER A 632 9.02 30.89 -55.96
N ARG A 633 7.80 31.12 -56.38
CA ARG A 633 6.95 32.23 -55.88
C ARG A 633 6.10 31.92 -54.68
N THR A 634 6.55 31.05 -53.76
CA THR A 634 5.67 30.62 -52.69
C THR A 634 6.34 30.81 -51.33
N ILE A 635 5.61 31.47 -50.43
CA ILE A 635 5.90 31.52 -49.01
C ILE A 635 4.89 30.56 -48.34
N LYS A 636 5.38 29.66 -47.53
CA LYS A 636 4.58 28.78 -46.70
C LYS A 636 4.55 29.33 -45.29
N LEU A 637 3.39 29.56 -44.77
CA LEU A 637 3.15 30.07 -43.42
C LEU A 637 2.53 28.94 -42.58
N LYS A 638 3.20 28.54 -41.53
CA LYS A 638 2.67 27.67 -40.52
C LYS A 638 2.44 28.48 -39.25
N TYR A 639 1.22 28.63 -38.84
CA TYR A 639 0.90 29.40 -37.66
C TYR A 639 -0.16 28.71 -36.80
N CYS A 640 -0.12 29.02 -35.52
CA CYS A 640 -1.09 28.58 -34.55
C CYS A 640 -1.88 29.80 -34.06
N CYS A 641 -3.20 29.76 -34.10
CA CYS A 641 -4.06 30.83 -33.64
C CYS A 641 -5.04 30.31 -32.58
N GLY A 642 -5.42 31.18 -31.63
CA GLY A 642 -6.36 30.83 -30.56
C GLY A 642 -6.28 31.79 -29.40
N GLY A 643 -6.90 31.44 -28.29
CA GLY A 643 -6.94 32.24 -27.07
C GLY A 643 -8.31 32.84 -26.78
N GLY A 644 -8.46 33.34 -25.58
CA GLY A 644 -9.66 33.93 -25.06
C GLY A 644 -10.22 33.21 -23.84
N LYS A 645 -11.00 33.95 -23.03
CA LYS A 645 -11.65 33.43 -21.81
C LYS A 645 -12.65 32.30 -22.07
N ALA A 646 -13.22 32.24 -23.28
CA ALA A 646 -14.16 31.21 -23.70
C ALA A 646 -13.54 29.80 -23.64
N GLY A 647 -12.18 29.69 -23.71
CA GLY A 647 -11.46 28.45 -23.59
C GLY A 647 -11.33 27.91 -22.16
N ASN A 648 -11.68 28.69 -21.14
CA ASN A 648 -11.67 28.23 -19.75
C ASN A 648 -12.91 27.38 -19.47
N LEU A 649 -12.79 26.07 -19.59
CA LEU A 649 -13.91 25.14 -19.45
C LEU A 649 -13.90 24.47 -18.07
N SER A 650 -15.09 24.19 -17.53
CA SER A 650 -15.25 23.39 -16.32
C SER A 650 -14.83 21.93 -16.57
N ALA A 651 -14.46 21.22 -15.52
CA ALA A 651 -14.13 19.78 -15.58
C ALA A 651 -15.34 18.95 -16.05
N GLY A 652 -15.06 17.76 -16.61
CA GLY A 652 -16.06 16.78 -17.02
C GLY A 652 -16.70 17.03 -18.39
N GLN A 653 -16.17 17.93 -19.23
CA GLN A 653 -16.65 18.17 -20.58
C GLN A 653 -16.13 17.09 -21.55
N THR A 654 -17.00 16.64 -22.46
CA THR A 654 -16.64 15.66 -23.48
C THR A 654 -16.25 16.35 -24.78
N PHE A 655 -15.10 15.99 -25.32
CA PHE A 655 -14.56 16.49 -26.59
C PHE A 655 -14.75 15.48 -27.70
N VAL A 656 -14.92 15.99 -28.91
CA VAL A 656 -15.10 15.18 -30.12
C VAL A 656 -13.81 15.24 -30.95
N PRO A 657 -13.13 14.12 -31.23
CA PRO A 657 -11.98 14.09 -32.11
C PRO A 657 -12.36 14.57 -33.52
N ALA A 658 -11.48 15.37 -34.15
CA ALA A 658 -11.67 15.82 -35.52
C ALA A 658 -11.55 14.67 -36.54
N ILE A 659 -10.71 13.69 -36.23
CA ILE A 659 -10.53 12.45 -36.98
C ILE A 659 -10.92 11.30 -36.05
N SER A 660 -11.94 10.54 -36.43
CA SER A 660 -12.36 9.37 -35.68
C SER A 660 -11.66 8.13 -36.26
N ASP A 661 -10.78 7.51 -35.52
CA ASP A 661 -10.20 6.20 -35.85
C ASP A 661 -11.07 5.03 -35.36
N GLY A 662 -12.19 5.31 -34.69
CA GLY A 662 -13.12 4.32 -34.14
C GLY A 662 -12.61 3.62 -32.86
N LEU A 663 -11.37 3.87 -32.44
CA LEU A 663 -10.77 3.26 -31.24
C LEU A 663 -11.03 4.12 -30.00
N ILE A 664 -11.05 5.44 -30.15
CA ILE A 664 -11.30 6.37 -29.02
C ILE A 664 -12.80 6.39 -28.70
N SER A 665 -13.14 5.97 -27.48
CA SER A 665 -14.53 5.97 -26.99
C SER A 665 -14.94 7.32 -26.42
N SER A 666 -14.03 7.98 -25.70
CA SER A 666 -14.28 9.28 -25.10
C SER A 666 -12.99 10.05 -24.88
N ALA A 667 -13.10 11.37 -24.95
CA ALA A 667 -12.05 12.31 -24.60
C ALA A 667 -12.67 13.32 -23.63
N VAL A 668 -12.26 13.34 -22.36
CA VAL A 668 -12.87 14.14 -21.30
C VAL A 668 -11.79 14.93 -20.55
N ASN A 669 -12.08 16.20 -20.21
CA ASN A 669 -11.18 16.95 -19.36
C ASN A 669 -11.39 16.57 -17.87
N PRO A 670 -10.43 15.93 -17.20
CA PRO A 670 -10.57 15.55 -15.79
C PRO A 670 -10.53 16.76 -14.84
N PHE A 671 -9.97 17.88 -15.30
CA PHE A 671 -9.83 19.14 -14.57
C PHE A 671 -10.31 20.31 -15.42
N SER A 672 -10.65 21.44 -14.77
CA SER A 672 -10.99 22.66 -15.48
C SER A 672 -9.83 23.20 -16.29
N PHE A 673 -10.09 23.64 -17.52
CA PHE A 673 -9.11 24.36 -18.33
C PHE A 673 -9.00 25.79 -17.85
N GLN A 674 -7.79 26.33 -17.85
CA GLN A 674 -7.47 27.61 -17.25
C GLN A 674 -6.39 28.35 -18.05
N GLY A 675 -6.20 29.62 -17.68
CA GLY A 675 -5.15 30.45 -18.28
C GLY A 675 -5.58 31.19 -19.51
N GLY A 676 -6.78 30.91 -20.06
CA GLY A 676 -7.32 31.64 -21.19
C GLY A 676 -7.66 33.08 -20.82
N THR A 677 -7.11 34.05 -21.55
CA THR A 677 -7.45 35.49 -21.39
C THR A 677 -7.76 36.11 -22.74
N ASP A 678 -8.72 37.04 -22.74
CA ASP A 678 -9.04 37.80 -23.94
C ASP A 678 -7.91 38.76 -24.28
N ARG A 679 -7.89 39.20 -25.52
CA ARG A 679 -6.99 40.27 -25.96
C ARG A 679 -7.14 41.47 -25.04
N GLU A 680 -6.03 42.03 -24.63
CA GLU A 680 -6.01 43.23 -23.78
C GLU A 680 -6.76 44.39 -24.41
N SER A 681 -7.66 45.00 -23.62
CA SER A 681 -8.35 46.19 -24.06
C SER A 681 -7.38 47.38 -24.19
N ASN A 682 -7.68 48.33 -25.10
CA ASN A 682 -6.85 49.52 -25.25
C ASN A 682 -6.68 50.31 -23.94
N PHE A 683 -7.72 50.32 -23.09
CA PHE A 683 -7.67 50.97 -21.79
C PHE A 683 -6.72 50.30 -20.82
N ASN A 684 -6.76 48.95 -20.76
CA ASN A 684 -5.87 48.19 -19.92
C ASN A 684 -4.42 48.25 -20.42
N ALA A 685 -4.22 48.24 -21.75
CA ALA A 685 -2.90 48.41 -22.36
C ALA A 685 -2.30 49.77 -22.00
N GLU A 686 -3.09 50.87 -22.07
CA GLU A 686 -2.61 52.19 -21.64
C GLU A 686 -2.18 52.20 -20.17
N LYS A 687 -2.95 51.60 -19.32
CA LYS A 687 -2.69 51.52 -17.89
C LYS A 687 -1.39 50.71 -17.62
N ARG A 688 -1.29 49.52 -18.20
CA ARG A 688 -0.13 48.66 -18.10
C ARG A 688 1.15 49.32 -18.60
N LEU A 689 1.10 49.88 -19.82
CA LEU A 689 2.28 50.53 -20.44
C LEU A 689 2.74 51.73 -19.62
N SER A 690 1.82 52.50 -19.05
CA SER A 690 2.15 53.61 -18.14
C SER A 690 2.96 53.11 -16.91
N TYR A 691 2.69 51.92 -16.40
CA TYR A 691 3.41 51.33 -15.28
C TYR A 691 4.71 50.72 -15.73
N GLU A 692 4.74 49.95 -16.84
CA GLU A 692 5.94 49.35 -17.41
C GLU A 692 7.02 50.40 -17.74
N PHE A 693 6.66 51.54 -18.31
CA PHE A 693 7.59 52.60 -18.52
C PHE A 693 8.15 53.23 -17.25
N ARG A 694 7.37 53.23 -16.14
CA ARG A 694 7.82 53.75 -14.87
C ARG A 694 8.84 52.81 -14.18
N HIS A 695 8.59 51.53 -14.12
CA HIS A 695 9.43 50.55 -13.37
C HIS A 695 10.28 49.63 -14.27
N GLN A 696 10.06 49.66 -15.60
CA GLN A 696 10.82 48.85 -16.59
C GLN A 696 10.96 47.37 -16.19
N ASN A 697 9.87 46.77 -15.69
CA ASN A 697 9.82 45.40 -15.14
C ASN A 697 10.81 45.15 -13.97
N ARG A 698 11.22 46.21 -13.26
CA ARG A 698 12.06 46.16 -12.06
C ARG A 698 11.34 46.84 -10.90
N PRO A 699 10.36 46.18 -10.25
CA PRO A 699 9.61 46.81 -9.17
C PRO A 699 10.54 47.03 -7.97
N VAL A 700 10.53 48.25 -7.44
CA VAL A 700 11.34 48.69 -6.29
C VAL A 700 10.41 49.13 -5.13
N THR A 701 9.35 49.84 -5.46
CA THR A 701 8.41 50.33 -4.46
C THR A 701 7.24 49.35 -4.28
N LYS A 702 6.60 49.42 -3.12
CA LYS A 702 5.33 48.70 -2.87
C LYS A 702 4.33 48.88 -3.99
N LYS A 703 4.19 50.12 -4.48
CA LYS A 703 3.26 50.44 -5.55
C LYS A 703 3.64 49.79 -6.89
N ASP A 704 4.93 49.63 -7.19
CA ASP A 704 5.37 48.96 -8.40
C ASP A 704 5.00 47.46 -8.38
N TYR A 705 5.13 46.80 -7.22
CA TYR A 705 4.66 45.43 -7.06
C TYR A 705 3.14 45.30 -7.12
N GLU A 706 2.39 46.26 -6.53
CA GLU A 706 0.93 46.29 -6.64
C GLU A 706 0.49 46.46 -8.10
N ASP A 707 1.07 47.41 -8.82
CA ASP A 707 0.79 47.70 -10.24
C ASP A 707 1.15 46.49 -11.14
N LEU A 708 2.24 45.77 -10.86
CA LEU A 708 2.68 44.60 -11.60
C LEU A 708 1.75 43.37 -11.45
N LEU A 709 1.19 43.23 -10.27
CA LEU A 709 0.42 42.02 -9.91
C LEU A 709 -1.07 42.15 -10.21
N ILE A 710 -1.59 43.37 -10.41
CA ILE A 710 -2.97 43.62 -10.82
C ILE A 710 -3.15 43.16 -12.27
N ASP A 711 -4.20 42.38 -12.51
CA ASP A 711 -4.62 41.95 -13.84
C ASP A 711 -6.18 41.92 -13.91
N ASP A 712 -6.74 41.39 -15.00
CA ASP A 712 -8.18 41.34 -15.21
C ASP A 712 -8.94 40.53 -14.13
N ASP A 713 -8.27 39.53 -13.56
CA ASP A 713 -8.83 38.63 -12.54
C ASP A 713 -8.59 39.16 -11.12
N VAL A 714 -7.48 39.90 -10.92
CA VAL A 714 -7.06 40.43 -9.61
C VAL A 714 -7.34 41.91 -9.54
N ILE A 715 -8.36 42.27 -8.79
CA ILE A 715 -8.86 43.66 -8.69
C ILE A 715 -7.98 44.51 -7.78
N LEU A 716 -7.51 43.94 -6.67
CA LEU A 716 -6.80 44.65 -5.64
C LEU A 716 -5.66 43.79 -5.10
N ILE A 717 -4.52 44.43 -4.95
CA ILE A 717 -3.34 43.85 -4.28
C ILE A 717 -2.98 44.71 -3.07
N GLU A 718 -2.86 44.08 -1.91
CA GLU A 718 -2.34 44.72 -0.70
C GLU A 718 -1.05 44.04 -0.29
N ILE A 719 0.04 44.78 -0.19
CA ILE A 719 1.37 44.23 0.19
C ILE A 719 1.75 44.79 1.56
N LYS A 720 2.19 43.89 2.44
CA LYS A 720 2.78 44.24 3.75
C LYS A 720 4.15 43.60 3.85
N SER A 721 5.17 44.42 4.10
CA SER A 721 6.51 43.90 4.39
C SER A 721 6.56 43.21 5.76
N THR A 722 7.35 42.13 5.86
CA THR A 722 7.61 41.41 7.12
C THR A 722 8.93 41.89 7.72
N ILE A 723 9.10 41.65 9.03
CA ILE A 723 10.29 42.05 9.80
C ILE A 723 11.59 41.43 9.23
N ASN A 724 11.46 40.27 8.59
CA ASN A 724 12.58 39.51 8.01
C ASN A 724 12.83 39.83 6.53
N GLY A 725 12.39 40.97 6.01
CA GLY A 725 12.63 41.36 4.60
C GLY A 725 11.72 40.65 3.58
N GLY A 726 10.75 39.84 4.01
CA GLY A 726 9.79 39.18 3.15
C GLY A 726 8.53 40.02 2.89
N MET A 727 7.61 39.49 2.09
CA MET A 727 6.35 40.12 1.73
C MET A 727 5.13 39.24 2.00
N ASN A 728 4.09 39.81 2.61
CA ASN A 728 2.75 39.24 2.66
C ASN A 728 1.88 39.94 1.61
N ILE A 729 1.43 39.20 0.63
CA ILE A 729 0.61 39.68 -0.48
C ILE A 729 -0.81 39.18 -0.29
N LYS A 730 -1.76 40.08 -0.23
CA LYS A 730 -3.19 39.76 -0.24
C LYS A 730 -3.79 40.18 -1.58
N ALA A 731 -4.21 39.20 -2.37
CA ALA A 731 -4.85 39.44 -3.68
C ALA A 731 -6.35 39.23 -3.57
N THR A 732 -7.13 40.24 -4.02
CA THR A 732 -8.60 40.18 -4.07
C THR A 732 -9.03 39.90 -5.50
N VAL A 733 -9.81 38.84 -5.70
CA VAL A 733 -10.23 38.32 -7.02
C VAL A 733 -11.65 38.76 -7.35
N SER A 734 -11.90 38.98 -8.64
CA SER A 734 -13.15 39.52 -9.16
C SER A 734 -14.34 38.56 -9.09
N SER A 735 -14.10 37.25 -9.15
CA SER A 735 -15.13 36.23 -9.24
C SER A 735 -14.79 34.99 -8.40
N GLU A 736 -15.79 34.39 -7.76
CA GLU A 736 -15.69 33.12 -7.02
C GLU A 736 -15.46 31.91 -7.94
N LEU A 737 -15.66 32.07 -9.25
CA LEU A 737 -15.40 31.01 -10.24
C LEU A 737 -13.90 30.79 -10.50
N ILE A 738 -13.05 31.72 -10.07
CA ILE A 738 -11.60 31.66 -10.30
C ILE A 738 -10.95 30.90 -9.13
N ASN A 739 -10.19 29.86 -9.43
CA ASN A 739 -9.50 29.07 -8.41
C ASN A 739 -8.38 29.90 -7.75
N LYS A 740 -8.42 29.99 -6.42
CA LYS A 740 -7.41 30.71 -5.60
C LYS A 740 -5.97 30.22 -5.85
N ASP A 741 -5.78 28.92 -6.08
CA ASP A 741 -4.45 28.34 -6.26
C ASP A 741 -3.84 28.71 -7.62
N VAL A 742 -4.66 28.89 -8.65
CA VAL A 742 -4.20 29.38 -9.96
C VAL A 742 -3.69 30.80 -9.86
N ILE A 743 -4.43 31.65 -9.15
CA ILE A 743 -3.99 33.03 -8.91
C ILE A 743 -2.69 33.06 -8.10
N LYS A 744 -2.57 32.23 -7.07
CA LYS A 744 -1.30 32.11 -6.31
C LYS A 744 -0.14 31.73 -7.22
N LYS A 745 -0.29 30.69 -8.03
CA LYS A 745 0.74 30.25 -8.99
C LYS A 745 1.13 31.36 -9.96
N ARG A 746 0.15 32.07 -10.50
CA ARG A 746 0.35 33.22 -11.42
C ARG A 746 1.16 34.32 -10.73
N ILE A 747 0.82 34.66 -9.48
CA ILE A 747 1.54 35.68 -8.70
C ILE A 747 2.97 35.22 -8.44
N TYR A 748 3.17 34.00 -8.00
CA TYR A 748 4.54 33.46 -7.79
C TYR A 748 5.35 33.42 -9.09
N SER A 749 4.76 33.00 -10.20
CA SER A 749 5.43 32.98 -11.52
C SER A 749 5.83 34.39 -11.98
N LYS A 750 4.95 35.39 -11.80
CA LYS A 750 5.29 36.79 -12.12
C LYS A 750 6.43 37.33 -11.25
N LEU A 751 6.50 36.91 -9.99
CA LEU A 751 7.50 37.37 -9.04
C LEU A 751 8.85 36.66 -9.19
N SER A 752 8.86 35.34 -9.48
CA SER A 752 10.06 34.50 -9.48
C SER A 752 11.22 35.00 -10.36
N GLY A 753 10.89 35.71 -11.47
CA GLY A 753 11.92 36.28 -12.36
C GLY A 753 12.38 37.70 -12.01
N ILE A 754 11.80 38.35 -10.99
CA ILE A 754 11.92 39.79 -10.76
C ILE A 754 12.38 40.12 -9.34
N LEU A 755 12.32 39.15 -8.44
CA LEU A 755 12.66 39.34 -7.03
C LEU A 755 14.16 39.53 -6.81
N PRO A 756 14.58 40.41 -5.88
CA PRO A 756 15.96 40.47 -5.40
C PRO A 756 16.40 39.16 -4.75
N ILE A 757 17.67 38.80 -4.92
CA ILE A 757 18.26 37.53 -4.41
C ILE A 757 18.14 37.39 -2.88
N ASP A 758 18.15 38.52 -2.14
CA ASP A 758 18.10 38.55 -0.66
C ASP A 758 16.70 38.77 -0.11
N MET A 759 15.66 38.59 -0.90
CA MET A 759 14.30 38.78 -0.43
C MET A 759 13.85 37.61 0.44
N GLY A 760 13.33 37.93 1.64
CA GLY A 760 12.79 36.93 2.55
C GLY A 760 11.53 36.23 2.03
N GLU A 761 10.92 35.39 2.86
CA GLU A 761 9.76 34.57 2.50
C GLU A 761 8.58 35.43 1.99
N ILE A 762 7.99 34.97 0.87
CA ILE A 762 6.79 35.56 0.29
C ILE A 762 5.59 34.69 0.58
N ARG A 763 4.55 35.28 1.18
CA ARG A 763 3.30 34.60 1.44
C ARG A 763 2.17 35.27 0.69
N VAL A 764 1.49 34.49 -0.16
CA VAL A 764 0.36 34.95 -0.95
C VAL A 764 -0.94 34.40 -0.36
N LYS A 765 -1.87 35.32 -0.03
CA LYS A 765 -3.25 35.00 0.37
C LYS A 765 -4.21 35.54 -0.68
N VAL A 766 -5.02 34.66 -1.26
CA VAL A 766 -6.05 35.04 -2.22
C VAL A 766 -7.42 35.04 -1.50
N VAL A 767 -8.18 36.08 -1.70
CA VAL A 767 -9.52 36.27 -1.11
C VAL A 767 -10.51 36.67 -2.21
N TYR A 768 -11.74 36.23 -2.11
CA TYR A 768 -12.80 36.71 -3.00
C TYR A 768 -13.32 38.10 -2.55
N ARG A 769 -13.90 38.84 -3.47
CA ARG A 769 -14.37 40.20 -3.20
C ARG A 769 -15.38 40.26 -2.06
N ASN A 770 -16.11 39.18 -1.82
CA ASN A 770 -17.16 39.10 -0.79
C ASN A 770 -16.67 38.49 0.54
N GLU A 771 -15.41 38.08 0.62
CA GLU A 771 -14.69 37.66 1.83
C GLU A 771 -13.84 38.83 2.38
#